data_d37034227ff50cd30b92c77ec0a46487
#
_entry.id   d37034227ff50cd30b92c77ec0a46487
#
_cell.length_a   1.000
_cell.length_b   1.000
_cell.length_c   1.000
_cell.angle_alpha   90.00
_cell.angle_beta   90.00
_cell.angle_gamma   90.00
#
_symmetry.space_group_name_H-M   'P 1'
#
loop_
_entity.id
_entity.type
_entity.pdbx_description
1 polymer ?
#
loop_
_entity_poly.entity_id
_entity_poly.type
_entity_poly.pdbx_seq_one_letter_code
_entity_poly.pdbx_strand_id
1 'polypeptide(L)'
;VLKGPQGTLFGENATGGAINYIAAKPTSTLRAGGDISYGRFNSIDANAYISGPLTDTLAFRIAGTGSHMDDWQNSISRPGDTNGHISYVAGRMLLDWKAAPGAKFELSVNGYHDTSQPQAQQLILLNPQSKASPALISRLLASPFAPNNARAANWVNQALDPATGVVAADGSVTPGTQSSTDFRQFSDRKFWQVALRGDFDLTPNVTLTSMTSYDHFDQRQRTGGDGNDIVTFTLQRSDGMIRTFNQELRLANSGHGPIKVIMGGNFERTVTDENQLLRIYDNTAYNANNLYINASTVDNHQSITNWALFGNAEYKPVDRVTLIGGIRYTDSHNSANICGATIPGGNDDKLFNFLGSLSGQSFTPITPSGCYTLNAINVPIPKGVTVLSPYGPGPLGVPGEPFVAKLNETNVSWKAGVNFQMTSRALLYGTVSKGYKSGSFPSLAAATFTPLLPVTQESVLAYELGAKLQSSDRKLALNAAGFYYDYRNKQVRGKLLDPIFGDLEAEVNVPKSRIWGLEADVTIREIPEITITGGITYLNSKVLTYTGVDAVGNADQNFAGEPLPFTPKWSGNMDVSWRHDLGGDRAIFAGATVSARTRSDAVFNAANLTTAAIKAKNPLFLAGVGYAAAAPGVTQPFVIDGYATVDARAGYDSGRGWRVMVWAKNLLNKYYWTNVISSTDSAARLAGMPATYGVTVGFAFK
;
A
#
# COMPACT_ATOMS: atom_id res chain seq x y z
N VAL A 1 17.45 0.62 2.59
CA VAL A 1 16.56 -0.50 2.27
C VAL A 1 17.27 -1.79 2.63
N LEU A 2 16.59 -2.66 3.39
CA LEU A 2 17.03 -4.01 3.73
C LEU A 2 16.13 -4.96 2.95
N LYS A 3 16.71 -5.77 2.07
CA LYS A 3 15.97 -6.71 1.20
C LYS A 3 15.84 -8.06 1.90
N GLY A 4 14.80 -8.83 1.54
CA GLY A 4 14.49 -10.12 2.17
C GLY A 4 13.97 -10.03 3.61
N PRO A 5 13.69 -11.17 4.26
CA PRO A 5 13.13 -11.22 5.61
C PRO A 5 14.00 -10.53 6.65
N GLN A 6 13.41 -9.60 7.41
CA GLN A 6 14.10 -8.83 8.46
C GLN A 6 13.46 -9.04 9.85
N GLY A 7 12.66 -10.09 10.02
CA GLY A 7 11.87 -10.32 11.23
C GLY A 7 12.67 -10.40 12.54
N THR A 8 13.95 -10.78 12.51
CA THR A 8 14.75 -10.95 13.73
C THR A 8 15.05 -9.67 14.49
N LEU A 9 15.28 -8.53 13.80
CA LEU A 9 15.62 -7.25 14.43
C LEU A 9 14.55 -6.17 14.24
N PHE A 10 13.81 -6.21 13.13
CA PHE A 10 12.84 -5.16 12.78
C PHE A 10 11.39 -5.56 13.04
N GLY A 11 11.17 -6.72 13.62
CA GLY A 11 9.85 -7.18 14.06
C GLY A 11 9.06 -7.95 13.01
N GLU A 12 7.76 -8.09 13.26
CA GLU A 12 6.82 -8.77 12.35
C GLU A 12 6.62 -8.03 11.04
N ASN A 13 5.95 -8.71 10.10
CA ASN A 13 5.56 -8.17 8.79
C ASN A 13 6.73 -7.83 7.84
N ALA A 14 7.93 -8.33 8.12
CA ALA A 14 9.14 -8.06 7.33
C ALA A 14 9.52 -9.25 6.41
N THR A 15 8.55 -9.82 5.67
CA THR A 15 8.80 -10.93 4.72
C THR A 15 9.43 -10.46 3.42
N GLY A 16 9.11 -9.24 2.95
CA GLY A 16 9.66 -8.67 1.71
C GLY A 16 10.93 -7.85 1.90
N GLY A 17 11.09 -7.25 3.08
CA GLY A 17 12.19 -6.34 3.40
C GLY A 17 11.78 -5.24 4.37
N ALA A 18 12.70 -4.32 4.67
CA ALA A 18 12.45 -3.16 5.50
C ALA A 18 13.06 -1.89 4.88
N ILE A 19 12.32 -0.79 4.96
CA ILE A 19 12.80 0.54 4.59
C ILE A 19 12.98 1.33 5.89
N ASN A 20 14.22 1.67 6.21
CA ASN A 20 14.54 2.45 7.39
C ASN A 20 14.84 3.90 6.99
N TYR A 21 14.04 4.84 7.47
CA TYR A 21 14.24 6.28 7.28
C TYR A 21 14.96 6.84 8.50
N ILE A 22 16.21 7.27 8.31
CA ILE A 22 17.02 7.85 9.37
C ILE A 22 16.92 9.37 9.28
N ALA A 23 16.32 9.99 10.29
CA ALA A 23 16.24 11.44 10.38
C ALA A 23 17.62 12.06 10.59
N ALA A 24 17.86 13.23 9.98
CA ALA A 24 19.05 13.99 10.25
C ALA A 24 19.05 14.43 11.72
N LYS A 25 20.16 14.16 12.42
CA LYS A 25 20.34 14.47 13.84
C LYS A 25 20.48 15.99 14.08
N PRO A 26 20.18 16.49 15.29
CA PRO A 26 20.56 17.83 15.71
C PRO A 26 22.04 18.11 15.53
N THR A 27 22.37 19.34 15.17
CA THR A 27 23.77 19.79 14.90
C THR A 27 24.41 20.48 16.11
N SER A 28 25.73 20.42 16.21
CA SER A 28 26.49 21.08 17.27
C SER A 28 26.70 22.58 17.06
N THR A 29 26.36 23.07 15.86
CA THR A 29 26.40 24.51 15.50
C THR A 29 25.03 24.87 14.89
N LEU A 30 24.66 26.15 15.01
CA LEU A 30 23.42 26.62 14.39
C LEU A 30 23.49 26.47 12.86
N ARG A 31 22.52 25.79 12.27
CA ARG A 31 22.39 25.61 10.84
C ARG A 31 20.93 25.75 10.43
N ALA A 32 20.70 26.38 9.32
CA ALA A 32 19.38 26.48 8.71
C ALA A 32 19.48 26.27 7.21
N GLY A 33 18.40 25.81 6.58
CA GLY A 33 18.35 25.69 5.13
C GLY A 33 16.98 25.24 4.67
N GLY A 34 16.80 25.31 3.37
CA GLY A 34 15.56 24.91 2.74
C GLY A 34 15.61 25.06 1.24
N ASP A 35 14.52 24.70 0.62
CA ASP A 35 14.30 24.90 -0.80
C ASP A 35 12.82 25.17 -1.07
N ILE A 36 12.57 25.90 -2.15
CA ILE A 36 11.25 26.11 -2.71
C ILE A 36 11.28 25.77 -4.20
N SER A 37 10.28 25.03 -4.64
CA SER A 37 10.07 24.66 -6.03
C SER A 37 8.75 25.24 -6.52
N TYR A 38 8.75 25.71 -7.78
CA TYR A 38 7.53 26.08 -8.49
C TYR A 38 7.49 25.35 -9.83
N GLY A 39 6.35 24.78 -10.20
CA GLY A 39 6.24 23.97 -11.39
C GLY A 39 4.87 23.93 -12.04
N ARG A 40 4.72 23.03 -13.02
CA ARG A 40 3.48 22.79 -13.75
C ARG A 40 2.33 22.47 -12.78
N PHE A 41 1.10 22.86 -13.13
CA PHE A 41 -0.12 22.81 -12.30
C PHE A 41 -0.02 23.69 -11.07
N ASN A 42 0.67 24.84 -11.16
CA ASN A 42 0.95 25.74 -10.05
C ASN A 42 1.50 25.01 -8.81
N SER A 43 2.28 23.95 -9.04
CA SER A 43 2.84 23.18 -7.93
C SER A 43 3.85 24.04 -7.18
N ILE A 44 3.71 24.06 -5.86
CA ILE A 44 4.65 24.68 -4.91
C ILE A 44 5.06 23.61 -3.91
N ASP A 45 6.35 23.28 -3.89
CA ASP A 45 6.94 22.42 -2.85
C ASP A 45 7.95 23.23 -2.06
N ALA A 46 7.83 23.23 -0.73
CA ALA A 46 8.73 23.94 0.16
C ALA A 46 9.23 23.04 1.28
N ASN A 47 10.54 23.09 1.55
CA ASN A 47 11.19 22.39 2.64
C ASN A 47 12.05 23.37 3.41
N ALA A 48 12.06 23.27 4.75
CA ALA A 48 12.94 24.10 5.59
C ALA A 48 13.35 23.35 6.85
N TYR A 49 14.52 23.69 7.38
CA TYR A 49 14.95 23.22 8.68
C TYR A 49 15.79 24.25 9.39
N ILE A 50 15.78 24.15 10.74
CA ILE A 50 16.71 24.81 11.63
C ILE A 50 17.19 23.81 12.68
N SER A 51 18.48 23.83 13.01
CA SER A 51 19.10 22.90 13.94
C SER A 51 20.28 23.52 14.63
N GLY A 52 20.49 23.23 15.92
CA GLY A 52 21.64 23.74 16.67
C GLY A 52 21.56 23.34 18.14
N PRO A 53 22.58 23.78 18.94
CA PRO A 53 22.58 23.60 20.37
C PRO A 53 21.60 24.59 21.04
N LEU A 54 20.88 24.12 22.06
CA LEU A 54 20.19 24.98 23.04
C LEU A 54 21.07 25.24 24.27
N THR A 55 21.82 24.20 24.67
CA THR A 55 22.84 24.23 25.71
C THR A 55 24.01 23.33 25.29
N ASP A 56 25.06 23.20 26.09
CA ASP A 56 26.15 22.27 25.84
C ASP A 56 25.74 20.80 25.80
N THR A 57 24.61 20.47 26.43
CA THR A 57 24.11 19.10 26.55
C THR A 57 22.83 18.85 25.77
N LEU A 58 22.13 19.89 25.33
CA LEU A 58 20.83 19.79 24.64
C LEU A 58 20.90 20.43 23.26
N ALA A 59 20.59 19.68 22.22
CA ALA A 59 20.49 20.15 20.84
C ALA A 59 19.13 19.87 20.25
N PHE A 60 18.72 20.68 19.27
CA PHE A 60 17.42 20.54 18.60
C PHE A 60 17.56 20.54 17.08
N ARG A 61 16.55 19.98 16.45
CA ARG A 61 16.29 20.12 15.02
C ARG A 61 14.80 20.19 14.77
N ILE A 62 14.36 21.23 14.07
CA ILE A 62 12.98 21.35 13.56
C ILE A 62 13.08 21.36 12.04
N ALA A 63 12.23 20.57 11.40
CA ALA A 63 12.12 20.51 9.94
C ALA A 63 10.66 20.48 9.53
N GLY A 64 10.34 21.12 8.42
CA GLY A 64 8.99 21.14 7.86
C GLY A 64 9.00 21.03 6.34
N THR A 65 7.93 20.47 5.79
CA THR A 65 7.70 20.40 4.35
C THR A 65 6.23 20.72 4.08
N GLY A 66 5.97 21.34 2.94
CA GLY A 66 4.62 21.56 2.43
C GLY A 66 4.59 21.43 0.93
N SER A 67 3.48 20.93 0.41
CA SER A 67 3.26 20.80 -1.04
C SER A 67 1.85 21.24 -1.37
N HIS A 68 1.73 21.99 -2.45
CA HIS A 68 0.46 22.37 -3.07
C HIS A 68 0.58 22.16 -4.58
N MET A 69 -0.47 21.63 -5.20
CA MET A 69 -0.59 21.53 -6.66
C MET A 69 -2.08 21.62 -7.02
N ASP A 70 -2.40 22.42 -8.04
CA ASP A 70 -3.75 22.49 -8.58
C ASP A 70 -4.19 21.17 -9.23
N ASP A 71 -5.48 21.05 -9.49
CA ASP A 71 -6.09 19.90 -10.14
C ASP A 71 -5.43 19.59 -11.48
N TRP A 72 -5.08 18.34 -11.69
CA TRP A 72 -4.39 17.91 -12.91
C TRP A 72 -5.20 16.97 -13.80
N GLN A 73 -6.29 16.38 -13.29
CA GLN A 73 -7.22 15.54 -14.05
C GLN A 73 -8.44 16.34 -14.52
N ASN A 74 -8.96 16.01 -15.69
CA ASN A 74 -10.16 16.59 -16.29
C ASN A 74 -11.21 15.49 -16.46
N SER A 75 -12.46 15.80 -16.11
CA SER A 75 -13.57 14.88 -16.36
C SER A 75 -13.84 14.74 -17.85
N ILE A 76 -14.08 13.50 -18.30
CA ILE A 76 -14.42 13.19 -19.69
C ILE A 76 -15.88 13.58 -19.98
N SER A 77 -16.77 13.30 -19.02
CA SER A 77 -18.22 13.50 -19.19
C SER A 77 -18.68 14.91 -18.79
N ARG A 78 -17.91 15.64 -17.98
CA ARG A 78 -18.26 16.98 -17.48
C ARG A 78 -17.14 17.98 -17.76
N PRO A 79 -17.13 18.61 -18.96
CA PRO A 79 -16.11 19.61 -19.30
C PRO A 79 -16.03 20.74 -18.26
N GLY A 80 -14.81 21.03 -17.79
CA GLY A 80 -14.56 22.04 -16.75
C GLY A 80 -14.57 21.50 -15.31
N ASP A 81 -15.01 20.26 -15.08
CA ASP A 81 -14.85 19.58 -13.80
C ASP A 81 -13.45 18.99 -13.69
N THR A 82 -12.75 19.26 -12.58
CA THR A 82 -11.34 18.89 -12.37
C THR A 82 -11.14 18.17 -11.04
N ASN A 83 -10.08 17.40 -10.92
CA ASN A 83 -9.73 16.58 -9.76
C ASN A 83 -8.21 16.40 -9.65
N GLY A 84 -7.75 15.98 -8.47
CA GLY A 84 -6.38 15.55 -8.27
C GLY A 84 -5.46 16.63 -7.73
N HIS A 85 -6.00 17.65 -7.01
CA HIS A 85 -5.14 18.58 -6.30
C HIS A 85 -4.32 17.88 -5.21
N ILE A 86 -3.15 18.43 -4.93
CA ILE A 86 -2.27 18.01 -3.83
C ILE A 86 -2.20 19.14 -2.83
N SER A 87 -2.39 18.83 -1.54
CA SER A 87 -2.21 19.76 -0.45
C SER A 87 -1.84 19.03 0.81
N TYR A 88 -0.57 19.10 1.22
CA TYR A 88 -0.15 18.56 2.50
C TYR A 88 0.91 19.43 3.18
N VAL A 89 0.98 19.31 4.49
CA VAL A 89 2.02 19.88 5.33
C VAL A 89 2.48 18.82 6.32
N ALA A 90 3.80 18.73 6.55
CA ALA A 90 4.38 17.83 7.54
C ALA A 90 5.49 18.53 8.32
N GLY A 91 5.67 18.10 9.56
CA GLY A 91 6.71 18.64 10.44
C GLY A 91 7.34 17.58 11.33
N ARG A 92 8.59 17.84 11.73
CA ARG A 92 9.34 17.01 12.67
C ARG A 92 10.16 17.88 13.61
N MET A 93 10.12 17.56 14.90
CA MET A 93 11.02 18.09 15.92
C MET A 93 11.83 16.95 16.51
N LEU A 94 13.14 17.15 16.64
CA LEU A 94 14.06 16.27 17.37
C LEU A 94 14.74 17.06 18.48
N LEU A 95 14.78 16.48 19.69
CA LEU A 95 15.59 16.95 20.80
C LEU A 95 16.58 15.85 21.17
N ASP A 96 17.85 16.16 21.24
CA ASP A 96 18.94 15.25 21.62
C ASP A 96 19.57 15.79 22.90
N TRP A 97 19.40 15.07 24.01
CA TRP A 97 19.82 15.47 25.34
C TRP A 97 20.79 14.48 25.97
N LYS A 98 22.01 14.95 26.24
CA LYS A 98 23.01 14.24 27.04
C LYS A 98 22.79 14.58 28.52
N ALA A 99 21.89 13.82 29.18
CA ALA A 99 21.46 14.14 30.55
C ALA A 99 22.54 13.94 31.59
N ALA A 100 23.39 12.92 31.40
CA ALA A 100 24.54 12.61 32.26
C ALA A 100 25.57 11.79 31.46
N PRO A 101 26.81 11.61 31.98
CA PRO A 101 27.74 10.63 31.45
C PRO A 101 27.07 9.25 31.40
N GLY A 102 27.00 8.65 30.19
CA GLY A 102 26.37 7.36 29.99
C GLY A 102 24.82 7.39 29.92
N ALA A 103 24.16 8.56 29.94
CA ALA A 103 22.71 8.66 29.77
C ALA A 103 22.34 9.70 28.70
N LYS A 104 21.71 9.24 27.63
CA LYS A 104 21.30 10.06 26.51
C LYS A 104 19.83 9.82 26.18
N PHE A 105 19.10 10.90 25.86
CA PHE A 105 17.71 10.85 25.44
C PHE A 105 17.55 11.50 24.06
N GLU A 106 16.67 10.95 23.24
CA GLU A 106 16.21 11.53 21.99
C GLU A 106 14.68 11.55 22.00
N LEU A 107 14.08 12.74 21.94
CA LEU A 107 12.65 12.92 21.73
C LEU A 107 12.39 13.28 20.28
N SER A 108 11.49 12.56 19.65
CA SER A 108 11.01 12.81 18.29
C SER A 108 9.50 13.09 18.30
N VAL A 109 9.08 14.20 17.72
CA VAL A 109 7.68 14.52 17.46
C VAL A 109 7.51 14.74 15.99
N ASN A 110 6.59 13.97 15.35
CA ASN A 110 6.31 14.04 13.94
C ASN A 110 4.82 14.27 13.72
N GLY A 111 4.45 14.93 12.63
CA GLY A 111 3.05 15.02 12.24
C GLY A 111 2.87 15.49 10.81
N TYR A 112 1.72 15.14 10.23
CA TYR A 112 1.29 15.69 8.95
C TYR A 112 -0.23 15.87 8.89
N HIS A 113 -0.65 16.77 8.01
CA HIS A 113 -2.02 16.94 7.56
C HIS A 113 -2.02 16.96 6.03
N ASP A 114 -2.81 16.07 5.43
CA ASP A 114 -2.89 15.86 3.99
C ASP A 114 -4.34 15.88 3.54
N THR A 115 -4.69 16.90 2.73
CA THR A 115 -6.01 17.07 2.14
C THR A 115 -6.01 16.86 0.62
N SER A 116 -5.00 16.17 0.10
CA SER A 116 -4.90 15.83 -1.32
C SER A 116 -6.08 14.96 -1.77
N GLN A 117 -6.64 15.26 -2.94
CA GLN A 117 -7.71 14.44 -3.51
C GLN A 117 -7.20 13.09 -3.98
N PRO A 118 -8.00 12.01 -3.83
CA PRO A 118 -7.72 10.74 -4.48
C PRO A 118 -7.64 10.91 -6.00
N GLN A 119 -6.71 10.20 -6.63
CA GLN A 119 -6.64 10.14 -8.08
C GLN A 119 -7.87 9.43 -8.63
N ALA A 120 -8.57 10.04 -9.58
CA ALA A 120 -9.68 9.42 -10.30
C ALA A 120 -9.15 8.36 -11.28
N GLN A 121 -9.88 7.24 -11.34
CA GLN A 121 -9.57 6.12 -12.22
C GLN A 121 -10.05 6.40 -13.65
N GLN A 122 -9.60 5.55 -14.56
CA GLN A 122 -9.94 5.57 -15.98
C GLN A 122 -10.67 4.29 -16.36
N LEU A 123 -11.96 4.37 -16.67
CA LEU A 123 -12.75 3.23 -17.13
C LEU A 123 -12.14 2.63 -18.41
N ILE A 124 -11.89 1.32 -18.41
CA ILE A 124 -11.29 0.59 -19.54
C ILE A 124 -12.06 -0.65 -19.97
N LEU A 125 -12.91 -1.19 -19.10
CA LEU A 125 -13.69 -2.40 -19.35
C LEU A 125 -15.09 -2.25 -18.77
N LEU A 126 -16.09 -2.70 -19.51
CA LEU A 126 -17.46 -2.93 -19.04
C LEU A 126 -17.76 -4.44 -19.09
N ASN A 127 -18.26 -4.98 -17.98
CA ASN A 127 -18.61 -6.39 -17.84
C ASN A 127 -19.90 -6.55 -17.01
N PRO A 128 -21.05 -6.05 -17.50
CA PRO A 128 -22.34 -6.10 -16.79
C PRO A 128 -22.71 -7.55 -16.41
N GLN A 129 -23.04 -7.80 -15.13
CA GLN A 129 -23.23 -9.15 -14.62
C GLN A 129 -24.67 -9.64 -14.71
N SER A 130 -25.65 -8.76 -14.86
CA SER A 130 -27.06 -9.13 -14.84
C SER A 130 -27.87 -8.44 -15.95
N LYS A 131 -28.92 -9.12 -16.41
CA LYS A 131 -29.93 -8.57 -17.32
C LYS A 131 -31.12 -7.94 -16.60
N ALA A 132 -31.18 -7.99 -15.29
CA ALA A 132 -32.37 -7.75 -14.49
C ALA A 132 -32.92 -6.31 -14.60
N SER A 133 -32.10 -5.33 -14.96
CA SER A 133 -32.53 -3.95 -15.14
C SER A 133 -32.00 -3.33 -16.45
N PRO A 134 -32.82 -3.31 -17.53
CA PRO A 134 -32.43 -2.69 -18.79
C PRO A 134 -32.05 -1.22 -18.67
N ALA A 135 -32.69 -0.49 -17.77
CA ALA A 135 -32.39 0.93 -17.54
C ALA A 135 -30.99 1.14 -16.92
N LEU A 136 -30.61 0.35 -15.92
CA LEU A 136 -29.28 0.38 -15.32
C LEU A 136 -28.21 -0.04 -16.32
N ILE A 137 -28.46 -1.09 -17.10
CA ILE A 137 -27.56 -1.54 -18.15
C ILE A 137 -27.35 -0.42 -19.19
N SER A 138 -28.44 0.23 -19.63
CA SER A 138 -28.34 1.32 -20.60
C SER A 138 -27.49 2.50 -20.07
N ARG A 139 -27.63 2.85 -18.79
CA ARG A 139 -26.80 3.88 -18.15
C ARG A 139 -25.33 3.48 -18.08
N LEU A 140 -25.04 2.25 -17.65
CA LEU A 140 -23.68 1.73 -17.58
C LEU A 140 -23.01 1.69 -18.96
N LEU A 141 -23.72 1.20 -19.99
CA LEU A 141 -23.19 1.12 -21.35
C LEU A 141 -23.01 2.50 -22.03
N ALA A 142 -23.65 3.54 -21.52
CA ALA A 142 -23.44 4.93 -21.96
C ALA A 142 -22.21 5.58 -21.35
N SER A 143 -21.58 4.96 -20.34
CA SER A 143 -20.38 5.50 -19.68
C SER A 143 -19.20 5.58 -20.66
N PRO A 144 -18.53 6.75 -20.78
CA PRO A 144 -17.44 6.91 -21.74
C PRO A 144 -16.16 6.22 -21.26
N PHE A 145 -15.51 5.46 -22.14
CA PHE A 145 -14.18 4.94 -21.89
C PHE A 145 -13.12 6.04 -21.86
N ALA A 146 -12.12 5.88 -21.01
CA ALA A 146 -11.01 6.81 -20.92
C ALA A 146 -10.04 6.65 -22.11
N PRO A 147 -9.65 7.75 -22.76
CA PRO A 147 -8.59 7.74 -23.77
C PRO A 147 -7.22 7.47 -23.13
N ASN A 148 -6.20 7.23 -23.99
CA ASN A 148 -4.80 7.10 -23.56
C ASN A 148 -4.17 8.46 -23.22
N ASN A 149 -4.74 9.13 -22.24
CA ASN A 149 -4.32 10.43 -21.72
C ASN A 149 -4.34 10.40 -20.19
N ALA A 150 -3.21 10.65 -19.55
CA ALA A 150 -3.08 10.60 -18.09
C ALA A 150 -4.04 11.57 -17.37
N ARG A 151 -4.39 12.69 -18.03
CA ARG A 151 -5.25 13.73 -17.45
C ARG A 151 -6.75 13.46 -17.62
N ALA A 152 -7.15 12.57 -18.52
CA ALA A 152 -8.57 12.27 -18.76
C ALA A 152 -9.03 11.14 -17.83
N ALA A 153 -10.03 11.42 -17.00
CA ALA A 153 -10.63 10.45 -16.07
C ALA A 153 -12.11 10.76 -15.86
N ASN A 154 -12.81 9.90 -15.13
CA ASN A 154 -14.16 10.20 -14.69
C ASN A 154 -14.34 9.83 -13.22
N TRP A 155 -15.31 10.47 -12.59
CA TRP A 155 -15.72 10.26 -11.20
C TRP A 155 -17.15 10.75 -10.98
N VAL A 156 -17.81 10.23 -9.96
CA VAL A 156 -19.10 10.75 -9.51
C VAL A 156 -18.85 12.09 -8.79
N ASN A 157 -19.53 13.16 -9.20
CA ASN A 157 -19.47 14.45 -8.53
C ASN A 157 -20.79 14.80 -7.85
N GLN A 158 -21.92 14.51 -8.53
CA GLN A 158 -23.27 14.63 -8.01
C GLN A 158 -24.06 13.40 -8.41
N ALA A 159 -24.85 12.85 -7.50
CA ALA A 159 -25.80 11.80 -7.81
C ALA A 159 -27.21 12.23 -7.33
N LEU A 160 -28.23 11.84 -8.04
CA LEU A 160 -29.60 11.98 -7.58
C LEU A 160 -29.81 11.04 -6.38
N ASP A 161 -30.49 11.52 -5.33
CA ASP A 161 -30.77 10.69 -4.16
C ASP A 161 -31.81 9.61 -4.50
N PRO A 162 -31.45 8.31 -4.50
CA PRO A 162 -32.41 7.26 -4.79
C PRO A 162 -33.45 7.07 -3.68
N ALA A 163 -33.25 7.59 -2.48
CA ALA A 163 -34.26 7.54 -1.42
C ALA A 163 -35.52 8.35 -1.79
N THR A 164 -35.40 9.31 -2.71
CA THR A 164 -36.54 10.05 -3.28
C THR A 164 -37.02 9.49 -4.63
N GLY A 165 -36.38 8.40 -5.11
CA GLY A 165 -36.65 7.81 -6.42
C GLY A 165 -37.90 6.92 -6.46
N VAL A 166 -38.46 6.77 -7.66
CA VAL A 166 -39.54 5.84 -7.92
C VAL A 166 -38.99 4.50 -8.37
N VAL A 167 -39.35 3.43 -7.67
CA VAL A 167 -39.07 2.05 -8.08
C VAL A 167 -40.15 1.62 -9.05
N ALA A 168 -39.79 1.36 -10.31
CA ALA A 168 -40.70 0.82 -11.32
C ALA A 168 -41.02 -0.67 -11.07
N ALA A 169 -42.06 -1.18 -11.67
CA ALA A 169 -42.47 -2.58 -11.53
C ALA A 169 -41.42 -3.59 -12.03
N ASP A 170 -40.51 -3.18 -12.92
CA ASP A 170 -39.38 -3.97 -13.41
C ASP A 170 -38.17 -3.89 -12.47
N GLY A 171 -38.30 -3.20 -11.31
CA GLY A 171 -37.26 -3.01 -10.35
C GLY A 171 -36.25 -1.91 -10.69
N SER A 172 -36.43 -1.19 -11.80
CA SER A 172 -35.59 -0.03 -12.10
C SER A 172 -35.87 1.08 -11.09
N VAL A 173 -34.80 1.70 -10.57
CA VAL A 173 -34.89 2.87 -9.71
C VAL A 173 -34.68 4.09 -10.58
N THR A 174 -35.75 4.88 -10.79
CA THR A 174 -35.59 6.24 -11.33
C THR A 174 -35.04 7.10 -10.19
N PRO A 175 -33.82 7.63 -10.27
CA PRO A 175 -33.28 8.48 -9.23
C PRO A 175 -34.21 9.63 -8.89
N GLY A 176 -34.29 10.01 -7.63
CA GLY A 176 -35.06 11.16 -7.18
C GLY A 176 -34.55 12.46 -7.80
N THR A 177 -35.31 13.51 -7.62
CA THR A 177 -34.98 14.84 -8.16
C THR A 177 -33.98 15.62 -7.31
N GLN A 178 -33.70 15.16 -6.10
CA GLN A 178 -32.77 15.83 -5.18
C GLN A 178 -31.34 15.38 -5.48
N SER A 179 -30.50 16.34 -5.89
CA SER A 179 -29.06 16.13 -6.12
C SER A 179 -28.30 16.13 -4.81
N SER A 180 -27.41 15.15 -4.62
CA SER A 180 -26.46 15.11 -3.50
C SER A 180 -25.07 15.53 -3.95
N THR A 181 -24.46 16.49 -3.25
CA THR A 181 -23.08 16.91 -3.45
C THR A 181 -22.06 16.01 -2.71
N ASP A 182 -22.55 15.02 -1.96
CA ASP A 182 -21.71 14.15 -1.10
C ASP A 182 -20.90 13.10 -1.85
N PHE A 183 -20.92 13.12 -3.18
CA PHE A 183 -20.13 12.23 -4.03
C PHE A 183 -18.81 12.85 -4.54
N ARG A 184 -18.60 14.15 -4.28
CA ARG A 184 -17.32 14.79 -4.65
C ARG A 184 -16.16 14.10 -3.96
N GLN A 185 -15.11 13.76 -4.73
CA GLN A 185 -13.90 13.13 -4.19
C GLN A 185 -13.23 14.04 -3.16
N PHE A 186 -12.76 13.42 -2.09
CA PHE A 186 -12.25 14.14 -0.92
C PHE A 186 -11.35 13.23 -0.11
N SER A 187 -10.32 13.80 0.52
CA SER A 187 -9.50 13.13 1.53
C SER A 187 -9.05 14.15 2.58
N ASP A 188 -9.05 13.75 3.84
CA ASP A 188 -8.48 14.47 4.98
C ASP A 188 -7.79 13.44 5.87
N ARG A 189 -6.46 13.48 5.92
CA ARG A 189 -5.62 12.52 6.67
C ARG A 189 -4.72 13.28 7.62
N LYS A 190 -4.74 12.88 8.88
CA LYS A 190 -3.93 13.47 9.94
C LYS A 190 -3.14 12.38 10.64
N PHE A 191 -1.89 12.66 10.90
CA PHE A 191 -1.02 11.77 11.65
C PHE A 191 -0.18 12.58 12.64
N TRP A 192 0.04 12.01 13.81
CA TRP A 192 1.07 12.48 14.72
C TRP A 192 1.67 11.32 15.50
N GLN A 193 2.92 11.49 15.87
CA GLN A 193 3.72 10.52 16.61
C GLN A 193 4.57 11.24 17.63
N VAL A 194 4.65 10.67 18.83
CA VAL A 194 5.66 11.03 19.84
C VAL A 194 6.47 9.79 20.14
N ALA A 195 7.80 9.89 20.03
CA ALA A 195 8.72 8.81 20.34
C ALA A 195 9.85 9.29 21.23
N LEU A 196 10.14 8.53 22.27
CA LEU A 196 11.23 8.77 23.22
C LEU A 196 12.18 7.58 23.20
N ARG A 197 13.45 7.84 22.91
CA ARG A 197 14.54 6.89 23.07
C ARG A 197 15.43 7.31 24.23
N GLY A 198 15.78 6.36 25.09
CA GLY A 198 16.79 6.51 26.13
C GLY A 198 17.90 5.48 25.95
N ASP A 199 19.15 5.91 25.89
CA ASP A 199 20.33 5.05 25.89
C ASP A 199 21.07 5.20 27.21
N PHE A 200 21.33 4.10 27.91
CA PHE A 200 21.94 4.04 29.25
C PHE A 200 23.13 3.09 29.22
N ASP A 201 24.32 3.59 29.40
CA ASP A 201 25.54 2.79 29.53
C ASP A 201 25.58 2.15 30.93
N LEU A 202 25.16 0.88 31.04
CA LEU A 202 25.16 0.12 32.29
C LEU A 202 26.60 -0.21 32.72
N THR A 203 27.46 -0.45 31.76
CA THR A 203 28.90 -0.62 31.89
C THR A 203 29.58 0.01 30.68
N PRO A 204 30.91 0.17 30.66
CA PRO A 204 31.62 0.68 29.48
C PRO A 204 31.38 -0.13 28.20
N ASN A 205 30.89 -1.36 28.33
CA ASN A 205 30.69 -2.29 27.22
C ASN A 205 29.24 -2.73 27.01
N VAL A 206 28.29 -2.27 27.83
CA VAL A 206 26.88 -2.70 27.74
C VAL A 206 25.96 -1.49 27.82
N THR A 207 25.17 -1.28 26.79
CA THR A 207 24.16 -0.22 26.74
C THR A 207 22.75 -0.83 26.78
N LEU A 208 21.90 -0.30 27.64
CA LEU A 208 20.46 -0.51 27.64
C LEU A 208 19.83 0.61 26.80
N THR A 209 19.05 0.25 25.80
CA THR A 209 18.23 1.18 25.02
C THR A 209 16.75 0.91 25.33
N SER A 210 16.02 1.96 25.67
CA SER A 210 14.54 1.96 25.77
C SER A 210 13.96 2.83 24.67
N MET A 211 12.96 2.31 23.94
CA MET A 211 12.24 3.04 22.91
C MET A 211 10.75 2.92 23.16
N THR A 212 10.10 4.08 23.35
CA THR A 212 8.65 4.18 23.54
C THR A 212 8.08 5.04 22.45
N SER A 213 7.01 4.61 21.77
CA SER A 213 6.27 5.48 20.86
C SER A 213 4.77 5.36 21.04
N TYR A 214 4.08 6.44 20.70
CA TYR A 214 2.64 6.48 20.52
C TYR A 214 2.32 7.19 19.21
N ASP A 215 1.51 6.54 18.39
CA ASP A 215 1.14 6.98 17.05
C ASP A 215 -0.37 7.12 16.96
N HIS A 216 -0.84 8.15 16.27
CA HIS A 216 -2.25 8.38 16.00
C HIS A 216 -2.44 8.81 14.55
N PHE A 217 -3.34 8.13 13.86
CA PHE A 217 -3.72 8.42 12.49
C PHE A 217 -5.24 8.51 12.37
N ASP A 218 -5.74 9.57 11.73
CA ASP A 218 -7.14 9.75 11.37
C ASP A 218 -7.26 9.91 9.86
N GLN A 219 -8.32 9.32 9.30
CA GLN A 219 -8.67 9.47 7.90
C GLN A 219 -10.16 9.71 7.73
N ARG A 220 -10.50 10.62 6.79
CA ARG A 220 -11.82 10.76 6.18
C ARG A 220 -11.64 10.80 4.68
N GLN A 221 -12.34 9.95 3.94
CA GLN A 221 -12.14 9.86 2.50
C GLN A 221 -13.44 9.53 1.75
N ARG A 222 -13.58 10.10 0.55
CA ARG A 222 -14.53 9.71 -0.49
C ARG A 222 -13.77 9.39 -1.76
N THR A 223 -14.08 8.24 -2.37
CA THR A 223 -13.41 7.84 -3.60
C THR A 223 -14.33 6.96 -4.45
N GLY A 224 -14.30 7.17 -5.76
CA GLY A 224 -14.82 6.20 -6.72
C GLY A 224 -13.82 5.06 -6.92
N GLY A 225 -14.28 3.89 -7.32
CA GLY A 225 -13.44 2.72 -7.56
C GLY A 225 -13.40 2.25 -9.02
N ASP A 226 -14.16 2.87 -9.92
CA ASP A 226 -14.50 2.31 -11.23
C ASP A 226 -14.28 3.24 -12.43
N GLY A 227 -13.94 4.51 -12.18
CA GLY A 227 -13.72 5.49 -13.25
C GLY A 227 -14.98 5.92 -14.01
N ASN A 228 -16.17 5.69 -13.43
CA ASN A 228 -17.46 6.08 -13.97
C ASN A 228 -17.93 7.44 -13.39
N ASP A 229 -18.87 8.07 -14.08
CA ASP A 229 -19.61 9.24 -13.61
C ASP A 229 -20.97 8.88 -13.01
N ILE A 230 -21.30 7.59 -12.96
CA ILE A 230 -22.44 6.99 -12.28
C ILE A 230 -22.00 6.17 -11.07
N VAL A 231 -22.92 5.84 -10.16
CA VAL A 231 -22.61 5.22 -8.86
C VAL A 231 -22.62 3.69 -8.98
N THR A 232 -21.63 3.10 -9.66
CA THR A 232 -21.51 1.63 -9.75
C THR A 232 -20.69 1.05 -8.58
N PHE A 233 -19.69 1.77 -8.11
CA PHE A 233 -18.91 1.44 -6.93
C PHE A 233 -18.26 2.71 -6.35
N THR A 234 -18.88 3.30 -5.34
CA THR A 234 -18.38 4.54 -4.72
C THR A 234 -18.34 4.40 -3.21
N LEU A 235 -17.16 4.50 -2.63
CA LEU A 235 -16.96 4.69 -1.20
C LEU A 235 -17.27 6.15 -0.86
N GLN A 236 -18.52 6.42 -0.46
CA GLN A 236 -18.98 7.74 -0.06
C GLN A 236 -18.38 8.18 1.27
N ARG A 237 -18.03 7.21 2.13
CA ARG A 237 -17.34 7.41 3.38
C ARG A 237 -16.37 6.25 3.61
N SER A 238 -15.14 6.56 3.93
CA SER A 238 -14.15 5.65 4.48
C SER A 238 -13.43 6.45 5.56
N ASP A 239 -14.04 6.48 6.73
CA ASP A 239 -13.54 7.20 7.90
C ASP A 239 -12.88 6.17 8.82
N GLY A 240 -11.75 6.51 9.39
CA GLY A 240 -11.06 5.58 10.27
C GLY A 240 -9.99 6.23 11.12
N MET A 241 -9.63 5.52 12.18
CA MET A 241 -8.61 5.92 13.12
C MET A 241 -7.73 4.71 13.47
N ILE A 242 -6.43 4.92 13.56
CA ILE A 242 -5.46 3.94 14.05
C ILE A 242 -4.67 4.55 15.19
N ARG A 243 -4.56 3.82 16.31
CA ARG A 243 -3.74 4.18 17.47
C ARG A 243 -2.79 3.05 17.77
N THR A 244 -1.50 3.35 17.86
CA THR A 244 -0.46 2.36 18.19
C THR A 244 0.37 2.82 19.36
N PHE A 245 0.54 1.96 20.35
CA PHE A 245 1.54 2.08 21.39
C PHE A 245 2.61 1.02 21.20
N ASN A 246 3.88 1.42 21.24
CA ASN A 246 5.01 0.51 21.12
C ASN A 246 6.02 0.79 22.24
N GLN A 247 6.55 -0.28 22.86
CA GLN A 247 7.64 -0.25 23.82
C GLN A 247 8.66 -1.32 23.47
N GLU A 248 9.91 -0.94 23.34
CA GLU A 248 11.00 -1.87 23.13
C GLU A 248 12.15 -1.61 24.10
N LEU A 249 12.71 -2.69 24.66
CA LEU A 249 13.92 -2.69 25.47
C LEU A 249 14.99 -3.54 24.80
N ARG A 250 16.20 -3.00 24.68
CA ARG A 250 17.36 -3.68 24.10
C ARG A 250 18.57 -3.59 25.02
N LEU A 251 19.30 -4.69 25.12
CA LEU A 251 20.63 -4.75 25.66
C LEU A 251 21.61 -5.04 24.50
N ALA A 252 22.63 -4.22 24.34
CA ALA A 252 23.67 -4.40 23.35
C ALA A 252 25.04 -4.29 23.97
N ASN A 253 25.98 -5.16 23.57
CA ASN A 253 27.37 -4.95 23.93
C ASN A 253 28.06 -4.06 22.88
N SER A 254 28.83 -3.08 23.34
CA SER A 254 29.65 -2.19 22.52
C SER A 254 31.12 -2.58 22.53
N GLY A 255 31.51 -3.71 23.15
CA GLY A 255 32.88 -4.14 23.36
C GLY A 255 33.68 -4.38 22.08
N HIS A 256 35.00 -4.22 22.16
CA HIS A 256 35.95 -4.46 21.08
C HIS A 256 36.24 -5.96 20.87
N GLY A 257 35.47 -6.85 21.51
CA GLY A 257 35.64 -8.31 21.41
C GLY A 257 35.14 -8.89 20.09
N PRO A 258 35.45 -10.18 19.83
CA PRO A 258 35.05 -10.86 18.60
C PRO A 258 33.55 -11.11 18.53
N ILE A 259 32.81 -10.92 19.60
CA ILE A 259 31.37 -11.19 19.69
C ILE A 259 30.60 -9.90 19.94
N LYS A 260 29.65 -9.61 19.06
CA LYS A 260 28.63 -8.55 19.26
C LYS A 260 27.28 -9.21 19.46
N VAL A 261 26.55 -8.75 20.48
CA VAL A 261 25.24 -9.31 20.83
C VAL A 261 24.25 -8.16 21.02
N ILE A 262 23.05 -8.34 20.50
CA ILE A 262 21.87 -7.52 20.80
C ILE A 262 20.77 -8.49 21.22
N MET A 263 20.14 -8.23 22.37
CA MET A 263 18.96 -8.96 22.80
C MET A 263 17.92 -7.98 23.33
N GLY A 264 16.66 -8.35 23.23
CA GLY A 264 15.60 -7.48 23.68
C GLY A 264 14.22 -8.09 23.61
N GLY A 265 13.26 -7.28 23.99
CA GLY A 265 11.85 -7.59 23.88
C GLY A 265 11.05 -6.36 23.50
N ASN A 266 9.95 -6.58 22.81
CA ASN A 266 9.01 -5.51 22.51
C ASN A 266 7.58 -5.91 22.80
N PHE A 267 6.77 -4.90 23.07
CA PHE A 267 5.32 -4.94 23.18
C PHE A 267 4.72 -3.88 22.26
N GLU A 268 3.70 -4.26 21.51
CA GLU A 268 2.95 -3.36 20.64
C GLU A 268 1.46 -3.62 20.79
N ARG A 269 0.68 -2.55 20.83
CA ARG A 269 -0.78 -2.62 20.77
C ARG A 269 -1.30 -1.60 19.77
N THR A 270 -2.01 -2.10 18.76
CA THR A 270 -2.67 -1.30 17.72
C THR A 270 -4.18 -1.47 17.83
N VAL A 271 -4.92 -0.38 17.79
CA VAL A 271 -6.38 -0.36 17.71
C VAL A 271 -6.78 0.39 16.45
N THR A 272 -7.65 -0.22 15.67
CA THR A 272 -8.22 0.33 14.44
C THR A 272 -9.71 0.40 14.57
N ASP A 273 -10.28 1.57 14.34
CA ASP A 273 -11.72 1.82 14.20
C ASP A 273 -11.95 2.32 12.77
N GLU A 274 -12.83 1.67 12.01
CA GLU A 274 -13.14 2.05 10.64
C GLU A 274 -14.64 1.99 10.39
N ASN A 275 -15.17 2.99 9.69
CA ASN A 275 -16.53 3.04 9.19
C ASN A 275 -16.52 3.34 7.70
N GLN A 276 -17.06 2.43 6.90
CA GLN A 276 -17.21 2.60 5.46
C GLN A 276 -18.69 2.74 5.10
N LEU A 277 -18.98 3.57 4.09
CA LEU A 277 -20.28 3.64 3.43
C LEU A 277 -20.06 3.46 1.94
N LEU A 278 -20.46 2.29 1.44
CA LEU A 278 -20.46 1.94 0.03
C LEU A 278 -21.79 2.30 -0.59
N ARG A 279 -21.77 2.91 -1.78
CA ARG A 279 -22.93 3.15 -2.64
C ARG A 279 -22.75 2.46 -3.98
N ILE A 280 -23.80 1.75 -4.42
CA ILE A 280 -23.81 0.93 -5.64
C ILE A 280 -25.13 1.06 -6.41
N TYR A 281 -25.67 2.25 -6.48
CA TYR A 281 -27.01 2.52 -7.06
C TYR A 281 -27.17 2.04 -8.50
N ASP A 282 -26.11 2.09 -9.30
CA ASP A 282 -26.10 1.80 -10.72
C ASP A 282 -25.40 0.46 -11.05
N ASN A 283 -25.21 -0.40 -10.05
CA ASN A 283 -24.60 -1.73 -10.23
C ASN A 283 -25.63 -2.72 -10.78
N THR A 284 -25.22 -3.57 -11.75
CA THR A 284 -26.11 -4.55 -12.38
C THR A 284 -26.23 -5.89 -11.63
N ALA A 285 -25.53 -6.11 -10.52
CA ALA A 285 -25.70 -7.24 -9.62
C ALA A 285 -27.03 -7.15 -8.84
N TYR A 286 -28.11 -6.96 -9.56
CA TYR A 286 -29.44 -6.66 -9.08
C TYR A 286 -30.35 -7.88 -9.15
N ASN A 287 -31.20 -8.09 -8.15
CA ASN A 287 -32.17 -9.17 -8.10
C ASN A 287 -33.58 -8.69 -8.51
N ALA A 288 -34.24 -9.40 -9.41
CA ALA A 288 -35.55 -9.06 -10.03
C ALA A 288 -36.73 -8.94 -9.06
N ASN A 289 -36.58 -9.31 -7.77
CA ASN A 289 -37.69 -9.37 -6.81
C ASN A 289 -37.74 -8.14 -5.87
N ASN A 290 -37.23 -6.97 -6.28
CA ASN A 290 -37.08 -5.76 -5.44
C ASN A 290 -36.19 -5.98 -4.19
N LEU A 291 -35.40 -7.02 -4.15
CA LEU A 291 -34.46 -7.37 -3.11
C LEU A 291 -33.04 -7.06 -3.65
N TYR A 292 -32.69 -5.80 -3.68
CA TYR A 292 -31.39 -5.32 -4.19
C TYR A 292 -30.63 -4.55 -3.11
N ILE A 293 -29.33 -4.50 -3.27
CA ILE A 293 -28.45 -3.67 -2.44
C ILE A 293 -28.14 -2.41 -3.22
N ASN A 294 -28.40 -1.24 -2.63
CA ASN A 294 -28.05 0.06 -3.18
C ASN A 294 -27.00 0.78 -2.35
N ALA A 295 -26.86 0.40 -1.09
CA ALA A 295 -25.91 0.98 -0.18
C ALA A 295 -25.70 0.09 1.04
N SER A 296 -24.47 0.05 1.56
CA SER A 296 -24.09 -0.74 2.72
C SER A 296 -23.07 0.00 3.56
N THR A 297 -23.12 -0.16 4.89
CA THR A 297 -22.03 0.28 5.77
C THR A 297 -21.25 -0.91 6.31
N VAL A 298 -20.00 -0.66 6.68
CA VAL A 298 -19.19 -1.60 7.46
C VAL A 298 -18.59 -0.84 8.62
N ASP A 299 -18.96 -1.26 9.83
CA ASP A 299 -18.32 -0.84 11.05
C ASP A 299 -17.32 -1.93 11.46
N ASN A 300 -16.05 -1.58 11.57
CA ASN A 300 -14.97 -2.51 11.84
C ASN A 300 -14.09 -2.00 12.98
N HIS A 301 -14.10 -2.74 14.09
CA HIS A 301 -13.22 -2.50 15.22
C HIS A 301 -12.23 -3.66 15.35
N GLN A 302 -10.93 -3.38 15.28
CA GLN A 302 -9.88 -4.38 15.46
C GLN A 302 -8.88 -3.95 16.54
N SER A 303 -8.38 -4.93 17.30
CA SER A 303 -7.29 -4.73 18.26
C SER A 303 -6.24 -5.81 18.06
N ILE A 304 -5.01 -5.40 17.80
CA ILE A 304 -3.85 -6.27 17.62
C ILE A 304 -2.90 -6.03 18.80
N THR A 305 -2.49 -7.09 19.48
CA THR A 305 -1.48 -7.04 20.54
C THR A 305 -0.37 -8.03 20.21
N ASN A 306 0.84 -7.54 20.11
CA ASN A 306 2.03 -8.32 19.82
C ASN A 306 3.03 -8.19 20.97
N TRP A 307 3.66 -9.31 21.35
CA TRP A 307 4.87 -9.25 22.14
C TRP A 307 5.92 -10.19 21.56
N ALA A 308 7.17 -9.83 21.74
CA ALA A 308 8.25 -10.65 21.23
C ALA A 308 9.52 -10.55 22.07
N LEU A 309 10.30 -11.63 22.02
CA LEU A 309 11.66 -11.70 22.52
C LEU A 309 12.61 -12.02 21.38
N PHE A 310 13.75 -11.33 21.32
CA PHE A 310 14.71 -11.52 20.25
C PHE A 310 16.15 -11.46 20.73
N GLY A 311 17.02 -12.11 19.97
CA GLY A 311 18.46 -12.02 20.13
C GLY A 311 19.16 -12.13 18.78
N ASN A 312 20.24 -11.38 18.59
CA ASN A 312 21.10 -11.44 17.43
C ASN A 312 22.55 -11.39 17.88
N ALA A 313 23.40 -12.22 17.26
CA ALA A 313 24.82 -12.27 17.54
C ALA A 313 25.63 -12.23 16.23
N GLU A 314 26.73 -11.50 16.27
CA GLU A 314 27.77 -11.54 15.26
C GLU A 314 29.05 -12.04 15.94
N TYR A 315 29.67 -13.07 15.36
CA TYR A 315 30.90 -13.67 15.84
C TYR A 315 31.98 -13.62 14.77
N LYS A 316 33.11 -13.03 15.12
CA LYS A 316 34.26 -12.86 14.23
C LYS A 316 35.39 -13.80 14.68
N PRO A 317 35.36 -15.08 14.27
CA PRO A 317 36.36 -16.09 14.68
C PRO A 317 37.75 -15.74 14.15
N VAL A 318 37.82 -15.15 12.95
CA VAL A 318 39.05 -14.66 12.31
C VAL A 318 38.75 -13.34 11.59
N ASP A 319 39.76 -12.53 11.31
CA ASP A 319 39.60 -11.18 10.77
C ASP A 319 38.77 -11.07 9.52
N ARG A 320 38.71 -12.10 8.70
CA ARG A 320 38.02 -12.09 7.42
C ARG A 320 36.63 -12.73 7.44
N VAL A 321 36.26 -13.41 8.52
CA VAL A 321 35.00 -14.15 8.60
C VAL A 321 34.15 -13.58 9.73
N THR A 322 32.90 -13.22 9.42
CA THR A 322 31.88 -12.88 10.42
C THR A 322 30.70 -13.83 10.27
N LEU A 323 30.39 -14.57 11.31
CA LEU A 323 29.19 -15.41 11.41
C LEU A 323 28.08 -14.57 12.03
N ILE A 324 26.88 -14.69 11.50
CA ILE A 324 25.69 -13.95 11.95
C ILE A 324 24.62 -14.96 12.31
N GLY A 325 24.03 -14.79 13.50
CA GLY A 325 22.88 -15.57 13.95
C GLY A 325 21.86 -14.70 14.64
N GLY A 326 20.58 -14.91 14.35
CA GLY A 326 19.49 -14.19 15.00
C GLY A 326 18.26 -15.06 15.14
N ILE A 327 17.51 -14.85 16.21
CA ILE A 327 16.25 -15.52 16.51
C ILE A 327 15.28 -14.53 17.15
N ARG A 328 14.00 -14.68 16.83
CA ARG A 328 12.89 -13.93 17.46
C ARG A 328 11.69 -14.85 17.61
N TYR A 329 11.15 -14.92 18.80
CA TYR A 329 9.82 -15.46 19.07
C TYR A 329 8.83 -14.32 19.12
N THR A 330 7.69 -14.48 18.47
CA THR A 330 6.59 -13.52 18.50
C THR A 330 5.29 -14.24 18.78
N ASP A 331 4.44 -13.60 19.60
CA ASP A 331 3.08 -14.01 19.91
C ASP A 331 2.14 -12.84 19.56
N SER A 332 1.18 -13.10 18.67
CA SER A 332 0.25 -12.12 18.10
C SER A 332 -1.19 -12.51 18.41
N HIS A 333 -1.92 -11.57 18.98
CA HIS A 333 -3.35 -11.69 19.30
C HIS A 333 -4.10 -10.60 18.54
N ASN A 334 -4.92 -11.01 17.58
CA ASN A 334 -5.79 -10.11 16.82
C ASN A 334 -7.24 -10.41 17.16
N SER A 335 -8.05 -9.39 17.42
CA SER A 335 -9.49 -9.49 17.63
C SER A 335 -10.22 -8.53 16.71
N ALA A 336 -11.35 -8.96 16.16
CA ALA A 336 -12.19 -8.16 15.29
C ALA A 336 -13.65 -8.21 15.74
N ASN A 337 -14.33 -7.08 15.56
CA ASN A 337 -15.78 -6.95 15.68
C ASN A 337 -16.23 -6.17 14.41
N ILE A 338 -16.91 -6.89 13.51
CA ILE A 338 -17.29 -6.38 12.19
C ILE A 338 -18.80 -6.47 12.03
N CYS A 339 -19.45 -5.36 11.71
CA CYS A 339 -20.86 -5.28 11.44
C CYS A 339 -21.10 -4.65 10.06
N GLY A 340 -21.63 -5.44 9.12
CA GLY A 340 -22.25 -4.90 7.93
C GLY A 340 -23.62 -4.35 8.33
N ALA A 341 -23.78 -3.03 8.38
CA ALA A 341 -25.00 -2.41 8.87
C ALA A 341 -25.85 -1.78 7.77
N THR A 342 -27.16 -1.83 7.94
CA THR A 342 -28.10 -1.17 7.05
C THR A 342 -28.14 0.33 7.31
N ILE A 343 -28.57 1.11 6.34
CA ILE A 343 -28.73 2.55 6.47
C ILE A 343 -30.17 2.97 6.20
N PRO A 344 -30.62 4.13 6.73
CA PRO A 344 -31.90 4.70 6.32
C PRO A 344 -31.96 4.94 4.80
N GLY A 345 -33.00 4.43 4.15
CA GLY A 345 -33.15 4.46 2.69
C GLY A 345 -32.34 3.41 1.92
N GLY A 346 -31.55 2.58 2.61
CA GLY A 346 -30.98 1.34 2.08
C GLY A 346 -32.05 0.25 1.95
N ASN A 347 -31.67 -0.87 1.33
CA ASN A 347 -32.58 -1.99 1.10
C ASN A 347 -32.07 -3.31 1.72
N ASP A 348 -30.95 -3.24 2.44
CA ASP A 348 -30.28 -4.40 3.00
C ASP A 348 -31.15 -5.09 4.07
N ASP A 349 -31.86 -4.31 4.92
CA ASP A 349 -32.75 -4.86 5.94
C ASP A 349 -33.84 -5.76 5.34
N LYS A 350 -34.48 -5.33 4.24
CA LYS A 350 -35.50 -6.12 3.53
C LYS A 350 -34.92 -7.40 2.94
N LEU A 351 -33.77 -7.27 2.23
CA LEU A 351 -33.11 -8.39 1.60
C LEU A 351 -32.66 -9.43 2.65
N PHE A 352 -31.95 -9.00 3.68
CA PHE A 352 -31.36 -9.91 4.65
C PHE A 352 -32.38 -10.49 5.63
N ASN A 353 -33.45 -9.78 5.97
CA ASN A 353 -34.60 -10.37 6.66
C ASN A 353 -35.31 -11.45 5.81
N PHE A 354 -35.48 -11.22 4.51
CA PHE A 354 -36.02 -12.23 3.61
C PHE A 354 -35.08 -13.45 3.55
N LEU A 355 -33.79 -13.28 3.34
CA LEU A 355 -32.82 -14.39 3.30
C LEU A 355 -32.78 -15.15 4.62
N GLY A 356 -32.83 -14.45 5.74
CA GLY A 356 -32.90 -15.05 7.08
C GLY A 356 -34.14 -15.91 7.27
N SER A 357 -35.29 -15.50 6.72
CA SER A 357 -36.51 -16.29 6.76
C SER A 357 -36.41 -17.62 6.00
N LEU A 358 -35.57 -17.68 4.96
CA LEU A 358 -35.33 -18.90 4.17
C LEU A 358 -34.42 -19.90 4.90
N SER A 359 -33.69 -19.47 5.97
CA SER A 359 -32.81 -20.34 6.76
C SER A 359 -33.61 -21.39 7.58
N GLY A 360 -34.88 -21.14 7.83
CA GLY A 360 -35.71 -21.96 8.73
C GLY A 360 -35.40 -21.75 10.22
N GLN A 361 -34.51 -20.81 10.56
CA GLN A 361 -34.16 -20.48 11.94
C GLN A 361 -35.02 -19.31 12.45
N SER A 362 -35.26 -19.30 13.76
CA SER A 362 -35.94 -18.17 14.41
C SER A 362 -34.94 -17.01 14.64
N PHE A 363 -35.33 -15.78 14.27
CA PHE A 363 -34.54 -14.56 14.50
C PHE A 363 -35.46 -13.34 14.66
N THR A 364 -34.91 -12.26 15.21
CA THR A 364 -35.58 -10.97 15.27
C THR A 364 -35.22 -10.19 13.99
N PRO A 365 -36.21 -9.77 13.18
CA PRO A 365 -35.94 -8.97 11.99
C PRO A 365 -35.15 -7.72 12.32
N ILE A 366 -34.09 -7.47 11.55
CA ILE A 366 -33.26 -6.26 11.70
C ILE A 366 -34.02 -5.04 11.16
N THR A 367 -33.73 -3.90 11.79
CA THR A 367 -34.18 -2.55 11.38
C THR A 367 -33.00 -1.75 10.85
N PRO A 368 -33.21 -0.57 10.25
CA PRO A 368 -32.10 0.30 9.86
C PRO A 368 -31.08 0.49 10.99
N SER A 369 -29.80 0.41 10.66
CA SER A 369 -28.62 0.37 11.54
C SER A 369 -28.36 -0.97 12.25
N GLY A 370 -29.16 -2.01 11.99
CA GLY A 370 -28.87 -3.37 12.46
C GLY A 370 -27.81 -4.08 11.60
N CYS A 371 -27.10 -5.04 12.19
CA CYS A 371 -26.14 -5.87 11.46
C CYS A 371 -26.86 -6.82 10.50
N TYR A 372 -26.66 -6.68 9.21
CA TYR A 372 -27.35 -7.48 8.19
C TYR A 372 -26.64 -8.78 7.85
N THR A 373 -25.33 -8.88 8.05
CA THR A 373 -24.55 -10.05 7.65
C THR A 373 -25.08 -11.33 8.30
N LEU A 374 -25.36 -12.34 7.47
CA LEU A 374 -25.89 -13.63 7.93
C LEU A 374 -24.81 -14.43 8.66
N ASN A 375 -25.14 -15.02 9.78
CA ASN A 375 -24.22 -15.76 10.65
C ASN A 375 -23.83 -17.17 10.12
N ALA A 376 -23.67 -17.33 8.82
CA ALA A 376 -23.32 -18.59 8.17
C ALA A 376 -21.81 -18.68 7.89
N ILE A 377 -21.20 -19.80 8.30
CA ILE A 377 -19.82 -20.17 7.93
C ILE A 377 -19.88 -21.53 7.24
N ASN A 378 -19.53 -21.56 5.94
CA ASN A 378 -19.62 -22.74 5.08
C ASN A 378 -18.28 -23.27 4.59
N VAL A 379 -17.18 -22.80 5.21
CA VAL A 379 -15.81 -23.26 4.96
C VAL A 379 -15.15 -23.64 6.29
N PRO A 380 -14.09 -24.46 6.28
CA PRO A 380 -13.34 -24.75 7.49
C PRO A 380 -12.77 -23.47 8.12
N ILE A 381 -12.94 -23.30 9.42
CA ILE A 381 -12.37 -22.18 10.15
C ILE A 381 -10.84 -22.33 10.15
N PRO A 382 -10.07 -21.29 9.77
CA PRO A 382 -8.63 -21.37 9.73
C PRO A 382 -8.01 -21.65 11.12
N LYS A 383 -6.86 -22.30 11.14
CA LYS A 383 -6.13 -22.58 12.38
C LYS A 383 -5.79 -21.28 13.11
N GLY A 384 -5.98 -21.26 14.42
CA GLY A 384 -5.73 -20.10 15.27
C GLY A 384 -6.92 -19.14 15.39
N VAL A 385 -7.96 -19.32 14.58
CA VAL A 385 -9.19 -18.52 14.60
C VAL A 385 -10.19 -19.12 15.59
N THR A 386 -10.81 -18.24 16.38
CA THR A 386 -11.96 -18.56 17.25
C THR A 386 -13.06 -17.56 16.94
N VAL A 387 -14.17 -18.01 16.41
CA VAL A 387 -15.38 -17.20 16.21
C VAL A 387 -16.18 -17.20 17.52
N LEU A 388 -16.49 -16.01 18.00
CA LEU A 388 -17.20 -15.80 19.27
C LEU A 388 -18.70 -15.55 19.07
N SER A 389 -19.10 -14.99 17.93
CA SER A 389 -20.50 -14.83 17.57
C SER A 389 -21.16 -16.17 17.30
N PRO A 390 -22.46 -16.33 17.61
CA PRO A 390 -23.22 -17.49 17.18
C PRO A 390 -23.18 -17.64 15.65
N TYR A 391 -22.90 -18.85 15.16
CA TYR A 391 -22.92 -19.15 13.73
C TYR A 391 -23.42 -20.58 13.48
N GLY A 392 -23.93 -20.82 12.29
CA GLY A 392 -24.41 -22.13 11.83
C GLY A 392 -23.74 -22.59 10.54
N PRO A 393 -23.74 -23.90 10.29
CA PRO A 393 -23.33 -24.43 8.98
C PRO A 393 -24.42 -24.14 7.94
N GLY A 394 -24.02 -24.08 6.68
CA GLY A 394 -24.94 -23.93 5.54
C GLY A 394 -24.83 -22.61 4.81
N PRO A 395 -25.52 -22.47 3.66
CA PRO A 395 -25.37 -21.30 2.80
C PRO A 395 -26.10 -20.05 3.34
N LEU A 396 -27.09 -20.24 4.21
CA LEU A 396 -27.90 -19.17 4.78
C LEU A 396 -27.91 -19.29 6.29
N GLY A 397 -27.67 -18.18 6.98
CA GLY A 397 -27.88 -18.00 8.42
C GLY A 397 -28.95 -16.97 8.67
N VAL A 398 -28.94 -16.35 9.85
CA VAL A 398 -29.83 -15.26 10.23
C VAL A 398 -29.03 -13.97 10.46
N PRO A 399 -29.61 -12.80 10.15
CA PRO A 399 -28.99 -11.51 10.46
C PRO A 399 -29.18 -11.13 11.93
N GLY A 400 -28.54 -10.05 12.37
CA GLY A 400 -28.77 -9.43 13.68
C GLY A 400 -27.50 -9.32 14.55
N GLU A 401 -26.55 -10.21 14.34
CA GLU A 401 -25.31 -10.28 15.16
C GLU A 401 -24.09 -9.74 14.39
N PRO A 402 -23.18 -9.02 15.06
CA PRO A 402 -21.90 -8.69 14.48
C PRO A 402 -21.01 -9.94 14.39
N PHE A 403 -20.09 -9.97 13.44
CA PHE A 403 -19.03 -10.97 13.39
C PHE A 403 -17.95 -10.63 14.42
N VAL A 404 -17.83 -11.41 15.48
CA VAL A 404 -16.79 -11.25 16.51
C VAL A 404 -15.90 -12.47 16.50
N ALA A 405 -14.60 -12.26 16.28
CA ALA A 405 -13.64 -13.34 16.22
C ALA A 405 -12.25 -12.93 16.75
N LYS A 406 -11.44 -13.93 17.06
CA LYS A 406 -10.03 -13.78 17.46
C LYS A 406 -9.17 -14.65 16.57
N LEU A 407 -7.97 -14.15 16.25
CA LEU A 407 -6.89 -14.87 15.59
C LEU A 407 -5.66 -14.81 16.49
N ASN A 408 -5.19 -15.97 16.95
CA ASN A 408 -3.99 -16.09 17.78
C ASN A 408 -2.93 -16.87 16.99
N GLU A 409 -1.76 -16.26 16.83
CA GLU A 409 -0.67 -16.83 16.05
C GLU A 409 0.66 -16.65 16.76
N THR A 410 1.50 -17.67 16.69
CA THR A 410 2.89 -17.62 17.19
C THR A 410 3.85 -18.00 16.09
N ASN A 411 5.05 -17.43 16.13
CA ASN A 411 6.09 -17.79 15.18
C ASN A 411 7.51 -17.62 15.73
N VAL A 412 8.45 -18.29 15.06
CA VAL A 412 9.89 -18.14 15.30
C VAL A 412 10.56 -17.71 14.02
N SER A 413 10.91 -16.44 13.93
CA SER A 413 11.75 -15.89 12.86
C SER A 413 13.22 -16.12 13.20
N TRP A 414 14.04 -16.45 12.21
CA TRP A 414 15.47 -16.64 12.44
C TRP A 414 16.30 -16.28 11.20
N LYS A 415 17.58 -15.99 11.43
CA LYS A 415 18.57 -15.70 10.39
C LYS A 415 19.91 -16.36 10.74
N ALA A 416 20.53 -16.96 9.74
CA ALA A 416 21.92 -17.42 9.80
C ALA A 416 22.67 -16.88 8.58
N GLY A 417 23.90 -16.45 8.76
CA GLY A 417 24.67 -15.88 7.66
C GLY A 417 26.18 -15.91 7.91
N VAL A 418 26.91 -15.75 6.82
CA VAL A 418 28.37 -15.61 6.82
C VAL A 418 28.76 -14.47 5.90
N ASN A 419 29.64 -13.61 6.41
CA ASN A 419 30.34 -12.58 5.64
C ASN A 419 31.82 -12.98 5.52
N PHE A 420 32.33 -13.00 4.30
CA PHE A 420 33.74 -13.26 4.01
C PHE A 420 34.38 -12.05 3.36
N GLN A 421 35.22 -11.35 4.14
CA GLN A 421 35.99 -10.19 3.68
C GLN A 421 37.22 -10.69 2.89
N MET A 422 37.06 -10.91 1.59
CA MET A 422 38.12 -11.42 0.71
C MET A 422 39.31 -10.43 0.69
N THR A 423 39.02 -9.14 0.54
CA THR A 423 39.97 -8.03 0.64
C THR A 423 39.29 -6.85 1.36
N SER A 424 40.00 -5.75 1.67
CA SER A 424 39.39 -4.55 2.23
C SER A 424 38.30 -3.93 1.32
N ARG A 425 38.18 -4.38 0.07
CA ARG A 425 37.27 -3.84 -0.96
C ARG A 425 36.37 -4.88 -1.59
N ALA A 426 36.45 -6.13 -1.15
CA ALA A 426 35.67 -7.25 -1.69
C ALA A 426 35.07 -8.06 -0.53
N LEU A 427 33.76 -7.99 -0.39
CA LEU A 427 32.95 -8.76 0.55
C LEU A 427 32.09 -9.75 -0.21
N LEU A 428 32.14 -11.01 0.15
CA LEU A 428 31.17 -12.04 -0.22
C LEU A 428 30.28 -12.35 0.99
N TYR A 429 29.01 -12.59 0.78
CA TYR A 429 28.12 -12.98 1.87
C TYR A 429 27.08 -14.00 1.42
N GLY A 430 26.64 -14.81 2.36
CA GLY A 430 25.52 -15.73 2.18
C GLY A 430 24.63 -15.71 3.41
N THR A 431 23.31 -15.73 3.20
CA THR A 431 22.33 -15.75 4.28
C THR A 431 21.19 -16.72 4.00
N VAL A 432 20.70 -17.35 5.07
CA VAL A 432 19.42 -18.06 5.08
C VAL A 432 18.58 -17.44 6.20
N SER A 433 17.33 -17.11 5.90
CA SER A 433 16.45 -16.48 6.89
C SER A 433 15.02 -16.94 6.73
N LYS A 434 14.30 -17.01 7.86
CA LYS A 434 12.87 -17.27 7.89
C LYS A 434 12.17 -16.09 8.53
N GLY A 435 11.18 -15.54 7.83
CA GLY A 435 10.33 -14.44 8.30
C GLY A 435 8.87 -14.77 8.18
N TYR A 436 8.05 -13.99 8.90
CA TYR A 436 6.61 -14.13 8.96
C TYR A 436 5.93 -12.76 8.79
N LYS A 437 4.68 -12.80 8.29
CA LYS A 437 3.73 -11.69 8.30
C LYS A 437 2.47 -12.20 8.98
N SER A 438 1.99 -11.50 10.01
CA SER A 438 0.78 -11.86 10.78
C SER A 438 -0.46 -11.90 9.89
N GLY A 439 -1.44 -12.68 10.29
CA GLY A 439 -2.76 -12.68 9.69
C GLY A 439 -3.54 -11.43 10.04
N SER A 440 -4.60 -11.16 9.28
CA SER A 440 -5.46 -9.98 9.45
C SER A 440 -6.91 -10.30 9.13
N PHE A 441 -7.83 -9.59 9.79
CA PHE A 441 -9.25 -9.61 9.43
C PHE A 441 -9.52 -8.61 8.32
N PRO A 442 -10.44 -8.94 7.37
CA PRO A 442 -10.81 -8.03 6.30
C PRO A 442 -11.68 -6.88 6.82
N SER A 443 -11.72 -5.78 6.06
CA SER A 443 -12.68 -4.70 6.22
C SER A 443 -13.47 -4.58 4.93
N LEU A 444 -14.58 -5.31 4.85
CA LEU A 444 -15.43 -5.37 3.65
C LEU A 444 -16.89 -5.65 4.02
N ALA A 445 -17.82 -5.24 3.13
CA ALA A 445 -19.21 -5.65 3.18
C ALA A 445 -19.33 -7.12 2.73
N ALA A 446 -20.04 -7.94 3.50
CA ALA A 446 -20.22 -9.36 3.21
C ALA A 446 -21.63 -9.82 3.53
N ALA A 447 -22.17 -10.72 2.68
CA ALA A 447 -23.50 -11.30 2.90
C ALA A 447 -23.52 -12.35 4.02
N THR A 448 -22.40 -13.04 4.25
CA THR A 448 -22.26 -14.08 5.27
C THR A 448 -20.98 -13.87 6.07
N PHE A 449 -20.83 -14.59 7.19
CA PHE A 449 -19.58 -14.56 7.98
C PHE A 449 -18.37 -15.20 7.29
N THR A 450 -18.59 -16.02 6.26
CA THR A 450 -17.50 -16.70 5.54
C THR A 450 -16.44 -15.74 4.99
N PRO A 451 -16.77 -14.66 4.21
CA PRO A 451 -15.78 -13.71 3.73
C PRO A 451 -15.12 -12.86 4.80
N LEU A 452 -15.66 -12.82 6.02
CA LEU A 452 -15.10 -12.09 7.16
C LEU A 452 -14.03 -12.89 7.92
N LEU A 453 -13.85 -14.18 7.61
CA LEU A 453 -12.75 -14.96 8.20
C LEU A 453 -11.40 -14.35 7.80
N PRO A 454 -10.41 -14.32 8.73
CA PRO A 454 -9.12 -13.69 8.47
C PRO A 454 -8.24 -14.52 7.52
N VAL A 455 -7.35 -13.84 6.80
CA VAL A 455 -6.16 -14.49 6.26
C VAL A 455 -5.21 -14.85 7.41
N THR A 456 -4.57 -16.01 7.30
CA THR A 456 -3.59 -16.49 8.30
C THR A 456 -2.17 -16.03 7.96
N GLN A 457 -1.25 -16.23 8.90
CA GLN A 457 0.13 -15.77 8.75
C GLN A 457 0.81 -16.32 7.50
N GLU A 458 1.50 -15.44 6.80
CA GLU A 458 2.42 -15.75 5.73
C GLU A 458 3.78 -16.12 6.30
N SER A 459 4.52 -17.04 5.68
CA SER A 459 5.92 -17.25 5.98
C SER A 459 6.78 -17.38 4.72
N VAL A 460 8.05 -16.98 4.82
CA VAL A 460 9.03 -17.12 3.76
C VAL A 460 10.33 -17.69 4.28
N LEU A 461 10.86 -18.69 3.59
CA LEU A 461 12.22 -19.15 3.75
C LEU A 461 13.05 -18.59 2.58
N ALA A 462 14.02 -17.75 2.91
CA ALA A 462 14.82 -16.99 1.96
C ALA A 462 16.28 -17.41 1.99
N TYR A 463 16.86 -17.60 0.81
CA TYR A 463 18.28 -17.83 0.58
C TYR A 463 18.82 -16.66 -0.24
N GLU A 464 19.96 -16.12 0.15
CA GLU A 464 20.62 -15.03 -0.56
C GLU A 464 22.14 -15.25 -0.58
N LEU A 465 22.74 -15.01 -1.74
CA LEU A 465 24.19 -15.00 -1.94
C LEU A 465 24.55 -13.72 -2.68
N GLY A 466 25.53 -12.97 -2.17
CA GLY A 466 25.90 -11.71 -2.80
C GLY A 466 27.36 -11.32 -2.65
N ALA A 467 27.72 -10.31 -3.42
CA ALA A 467 29.05 -9.72 -3.44
C ALA A 467 28.96 -8.19 -3.41
N LYS A 468 29.87 -7.55 -2.66
CA LYS A 468 30.10 -6.09 -2.69
C LYS A 468 31.56 -5.84 -3.05
N LEU A 469 31.75 -5.21 -4.18
CA LEU A 469 33.07 -5.03 -4.79
C LEU A 469 33.34 -3.54 -5.02
N GLN A 470 34.56 -3.11 -4.79
CA GLN A 470 35.02 -1.77 -5.09
C GLN A 470 36.41 -1.81 -5.72
N SER A 471 36.64 -0.99 -6.76
CA SER A 471 37.96 -0.84 -7.39
C SER A 471 38.98 -0.20 -6.44
N SER A 472 40.26 -0.33 -6.75
CA SER A 472 41.35 0.19 -5.93
C SER A 472 41.31 1.70 -5.77
N ASP A 473 40.90 2.43 -6.78
CA ASP A 473 40.74 3.87 -6.82
C ASP A 473 39.35 4.35 -6.36
N ARG A 474 38.44 3.41 -5.96
CA ARG A 474 37.05 3.66 -5.54
C ARG A 474 36.17 4.31 -6.59
N LYS A 475 36.54 4.28 -7.84
CA LYS A 475 35.76 4.85 -8.93
C LYS A 475 34.66 3.91 -9.42
N LEU A 476 34.85 2.60 -9.25
CA LEU A 476 33.85 1.59 -9.55
C LEU A 476 33.40 0.89 -8.26
N ALA A 477 32.09 0.86 -8.00
CA ALA A 477 31.46 0.05 -6.96
C ALA A 477 30.33 -0.77 -7.57
N LEU A 478 30.30 -2.06 -7.23
CA LEU A 478 29.30 -3.05 -7.67
C LEU A 478 28.80 -3.83 -6.46
N ASN A 479 27.49 -3.84 -6.27
CA ASN A 479 26.80 -4.75 -5.38
C ASN A 479 25.92 -5.66 -6.24
N ALA A 480 26.04 -6.98 -6.04
CA ALA A 480 25.21 -7.94 -6.76
C ALA A 480 24.73 -9.05 -5.80
N ALA A 481 23.52 -9.52 -5.98
CA ALA A 481 22.97 -10.63 -5.21
C ALA A 481 22.05 -11.51 -6.07
N GLY A 482 22.06 -12.81 -5.77
CA GLY A 482 21.05 -13.76 -6.22
C GLY A 482 20.24 -14.24 -5.01
N PHE A 483 18.94 -14.40 -5.18
CA PHE A 483 18.06 -14.81 -4.11
C PHE A 483 17.00 -15.82 -4.57
N TYR A 484 16.54 -16.64 -3.59
CA TYR A 484 15.44 -17.58 -3.76
C TYR A 484 14.55 -17.58 -2.52
N TYR A 485 13.25 -17.37 -2.70
CA TYR A 485 12.23 -17.27 -1.66
C TYR A 485 11.16 -18.35 -1.85
N ASP A 486 10.97 -19.22 -0.85
CA ASP A 486 9.86 -20.19 -0.76
C ASP A 486 8.81 -19.63 0.19
N TYR A 487 7.67 -19.21 -0.37
CA TYR A 487 6.55 -18.66 0.39
C TYR A 487 5.51 -19.73 0.71
N ARG A 488 4.97 -19.64 1.92
CA ARG A 488 3.82 -20.39 2.38
C ARG A 488 2.74 -19.43 2.84
N ASN A 489 1.49 -19.70 2.43
CA ASN A 489 0.32 -18.87 2.73
C ASN A 489 0.56 -17.41 2.40
N LYS A 490 1.19 -17.12 1.24
CA LYS A 490 1.50 -15.75 0.85
C LYS A 490 0.22 -14.93 0.76
N GLN A 491 0.15 -13.84 1.53
CA GLN A 491 -0.96 -12.90 1.48
C GLN A 491 -0.82 -12.02 0.24
N VAL A 492 -1.85 -12.00 -0.57
CA VAL A 492 -1.92 -11.18 -1.79
C VAL A 492 -3.33 -10.62 -1.95
N ARG A 493 -3.45 -9.51 -2.68
CA ARG A 493 -4.74 -9.03 -3.13
C ARG A 493 -5.33 -10.03 -4.13
N GLY A 494 -6.55 -10.44 -3.90
CA GLY A 494 -7.30 -11.37 -4.72
C GLY A 494 -8.78 -11.08 -4.67
N LYS A 495 -9.58 -12.08 -5.01
CA LYS A 495 -11.04 -12.01 -5.00
C LYS A 495 -11.62 -13.13 -4.15
N LEU A 496 -12.74 -12.81 -3.50
CA LEU A 496 -13.66 -13.78 -2.88
C LEU A 496 -15.00 -13.70 -3.61
N LEU A 497 -15.68 -14.84 -3.73
CA LEU A 497 -17.03 -14.86 -4.26
C LEU A 497 -18.03 -14.83 -3.10
N ASP A 498 -18.77 -13.74 -3.01
CA ASP A 498 -19.88 -13.58 -2.09
C ASP A 498 -21.18 -13.90 -2.82
N PRO A 499 -22.12 -14.68 -2.22
CA PRO A 499 -23.33 -15.11 -2.90
C PRO A 499 -24.30 -13.97 -3.25
N ILE A 500 -24.17 -12.81 -2.60
CA ILE A 500 -25.07 -11.66 -2.79
C ILE A 500 -24.33 -10.48 -3.43
N PHE A 501 -23.16 -10.13 -2.91
CA PHE A 501 -22.37 -8.99 -3.41
C PHE A 501 -21.53 -9.33 -4.65
N GLY A 502 -21.47 -10.61 -5.04
CA GLY A 502 -20.64 -11.06 -6.15
C GLY A 502 -19.16 -11.15 -5.79
N ASP A 503 -18.27 -10.74 -6.69
CA ASP A 503 -16.84 -10.78 -6.48
C ASP A 503 -16.36 -9.58 -5.63
N LEU A 504 -15.81 -9.90 -4.46
CA LEU A 504 -15.28 -8.92 -3.51
C LEU A 504 -13.75 -8.89 -3.56
N GLU A 505 -13.17 -7.69 -3.57
CA GLU A 505 -11.74 -7.50 -3.40
C GLU A 505 -11.35 -7.82 -1.95
N ALA A 506 -10.40 -8.72 -1.77
CA ALA A 506 -9.94 -9.14 -0.45
C ALA A 506 -8.47 -9.55 -0.45
N GLU A 507 -7.84 -9.62 0.71
CA GLU A 507 -6.62 -10.40 0.88
C GLU A 507 -6.95 -11.89 0.89
N VAL A 508 -6.10 -12.68 0.23
CA VAL A 508 -6.22 -14.14 0.18
C VAL A 508 -4.86 -14.79 0.46
N ASN A 509 -4.88 -15.99 1.03
CA ASN A 509 -3.66 -16.77 1.20
C ASN A 509 -3.39 -17.62 -0.04
N VAL A 510 -2.25 -17.44 -0.69
CA VAL A 510 -1.70 -18.35 -1.71
C VAL A 510 -0.91 -19.45 -0.99
N PRO A 511 -1.37 -20.71 -0.98
CA PRO A 511 -0.78 -21.76 -0.15
C PRO A 511 0.71 -21.97 -0.39
N LYS A 512 1.14 -21.89 -1.66
CA LYS A 512 2.54 -22.06 -2.03
C LYS A 512 2.92 -21.24 -3.24
N SER A 513 3.96 -20.42 -3.11
CA SER A 513 4.56 -19.67 -4.22
C SER A 513 6.07 -19.54 -4.04
N ARG A 514 6.78 -19.19 -5.11
CA ARG A 514 8.20 -18.91 -5.07
C ARG A 514 8.55 -17.65 -5.82
N ILE A 515 9.63 -17.02 -5.40
CA ILE A 515 10.26 -15.90 -6.12
C ILE A 515 11.76 -16.18 -6.15
N TRP A 516 12.40 -16.04 -7.31
CA TRP A 516 13.85 -16.03 -7.39
C TRP A 516 14.29 -14.90 -8.32
N GLY A 517 15.49 -14.42 -8.13
CA GLY A 517 15.96 -13.31 -8.96
C GLY A 517 17.43 -13.00 -8.76
N LEU A 518 17.87 -12.04 -9.56
CA LEU A 518 19.19 -11.43 -9.53
C LEU A 518 19.02 -9.92 -9.45
N GLU A 519 19.88 -9.27 -8.70
CA GLU A 519 19.93 -7.82 -8.62
C GLU A 519 21.37 -7.32 -8.63
N ALA A 520 21.57 -6.15 -9.21
CA ALA A 520 22.85 -5.49 -9.22
C ALA A 520 22.69 -3.98 -9.15
N ASP A 521 23.53 -3.33 -8.34
CA ASP A 521 23.65 -1.89 -8.26
C ASP A 521 25.10 -1.51 -8.61
N VAL A 522 25.27 -0.51 -9.48
CA VAL A 522 26.58 -0.05 -9.93
C VAL A 522 26.73 1.45 -9.73
N THR A 523 27.93 1.88 -9.32
CA THR A 523 28.35 3.28 -9.33
C THR A 523 29.67 3.39 -10.08
N ILE A 524 29.71 4.25 -11.11
CA ILE A 524 30.90 4.49 -11.96
C ILE A 524 31.27 5.97 -11.90
N ARG A 525 32.56 6.26 -11.59
CA ARG A 525 33.16 7.59 -11.56
C ARG A 525 34.48 7.65 -12.35
N GLU A 526 34.61 6.77 -13.35
CA GLU A 526 35.83 6.68 -14.19
C GLU A 526 35.99 7.88 -15.12
N ILE A 527 34.86 8.47 -15.53
CA ILE A 527 34.85 9.67 -16.40
C ILE A 527 34.89 10.90 -15.49
N PRO A 528 35.87 11.82 -15.66
CA PRO A 528 35.90 13.06 -14.91
C PRO A 528 34.57 13.82 -14.95
N GLU A 529 34.16 14.36 -13.82
CA GLU A 529 32.91 15.14 -13.66
C GLU A 529 31.62 14.35 -13.87
N ILE A 530 31.67 13.09 -14.33
CA ILE A 530 30.48 12.25 -14.57
C ILE A 530 30.39 11.16 -13.51
N THR A 531 29.22 11.06 -12.90
CA THR A 531 28.85 9.92 -12.05
C THR A 531 27.68 9.20 -12.70
N ILE A 532 27.81 7.89 -12.91
CA ILE A 532 26.74 7.02 -13.36
C ILE A 532 26.37 6.11 -12.18
N THR A 533 25.10 6.09 -11.80
CA THR A 533 24.55 5.13 -10.85
C THR A 533 23.39 4.39 -11.48
N GLY A 534 23.28 3.10 -11.24
CA GLY A 534 22.18 2.32 -11.78
C GLY A 534 21.92 1.07 -10.97
N GLY A 535 20.65 0.63 -11.02
CA GLY A 535 20.21 -0.61 -10.44
C GLY A 535 19.36 -1.39 -11.44
N ILE A 536 19.55 -2.70 -11.48
CA ILE A 536 18.76 -3.62 -12.31
C ILE A 536 18.35 -4.83 -11.47
N THR A 537 17.11 -5.25 -11.65
CA THR A 537 16.56 -6.45 -11.02
C THR A 537 15.90 -7.33 -12.06
N TYR A 538 16.28 -8.61 -12.06
CA TYR A 538 15.54 -9.68 -12.71
C TYR A 538 14.78 -10.46 -11.67
N LEU A 539 13.48 -10.70 -11.88
CA LEU A 539 12.60 -11.39 -10.95
C LEU A 539 11.74 -12.42 -11.68
N ASN A 540 11.69 -13.65 -11.15
CA ASN A 540 10.80 -14.71 -11.60
C ASN A 540 9.95 -15.18 -10.44
N SER A 541 8.68 -14.77 -10.42
CA SER A 541 7.67 -15.22 -9.46
C SER A 541 6.83 -16.33 -10.07
N LYS A 542 6.36 -17.26 -9.23
CA LYS A 542 5.47 -18.35 -9.66
C LYS A 542 4.58 -18.81 -8.52
N VAL A 543 3.29 -18.88 -8.76
CA VAL A 543 2.33 -19.61 -7.93
C VAL A 543 2.58 -21.12 -8.16
N LEU A 544 2.72 -21.88 -7.08
CA LEU A 544 2.91 -23.33 -7.15
C LEU A 544 1.63 -24.10 -6.89
N THR A 545 0.77 -23.58 -5.99
CA THR A 545 -0.51 -24.16 -5.64
C THR A 545 -1.46 -23.03 -5.21
N TYR A 546 -2.53 -22.81 -5.94
CA TYR A 546 -3.62 -21.94 -5.56
C TYR A 546 -4.80 -22.13 -6.51
N THR A 547 -5.99 -22.30 -5.93
CA THR A 547 -7.29 -22.27 -6.63
C THR A 547 -8.12 -21.15 -6.00
N GLY A 548 -8.76 -20.32 -6.80
CA GLY A 548 -9.50 -19.16 -6.31
C GLY A 548 -10.39 -18.53 -7.37
N VAL A 549 -10.77 -17.28 -7.14
CA VAL A 549 -11.64 -16.49 -8.03
C VAL A 549 -10.77 -15.56 -8.87
N ASP A 550 -11.03 -15.49 -10.18
CA ASP A 550 -10.34 -14.55 -11.06
C ASP A 550 -10.93 -13.13 -10.99
N ALA A 551 -10.31 -12.18 -11.69
CA ALA A 551 -10.69 -10.77 -11.63
C ALA A 551 -12.08 -10.44 -12.21
N VAL A 552 -12.73 -11.38 -12.87
CA VAL A 552 -14.08 -11.23 -13.45
C VAL A 552 -15.10 -12.19 -12.83
N GLY A 553 -14.79 -12.71 -11.63
CA GLY A 553 -15.74 -13.49 -10.83
C GLY A 553 -15.85 -14.98 -11.18
N ASN A 554 -14.98 -15.55 -12.05
CA ASN A 554 -15.01 -16.99 -12.29
C ASN A 554 -14.38 -17.73 -11.11
N ALA A 555 -15.15 -18.57 -10.43
CA ALA A 555 -14.70 -19.43 -9.33
C ALA A 555 -13.85 -20.61 -9.81
N ASP A 556 -13.17 -21.26 -8.86
CA ASP A 556 -12.43 -22.52 -9.03
C ASP A 556 -11.32 -22.47 -10.10
N GLN A 557 -10.75 -21.27 -10.33
CA GLN A 557 -9.66 -21.12 -11.27
C GLN A 557 -8.33 -21.62 -10.64
N ASN A 558 -7.65 -22.50 -11.36
CA ASN A 558 -6.32 -22.96 -10.96
C ASN A 558 -5.23 -22.00 -11.45
N PHE A 559 -4.58 -21.30 -10.53
CA PHE A 559 -3.51 -20.34 -10.82
C PHE A 559 -2.11 -20.95 -10.75
N ALA A 560 -1.96 -22.25 -10.59
CA ALA A 560 -0.63 -22.90 -10.58
C ALA A 560 0.11 -22.66 -11.91
N GLY A 561 1.29 -22.10 -11.80
CA GLY A 561 2.10 -21.68 -12.96
C GLY A 561 2.11 -20.19 -13.24
N GLU A 562 1.09 -19.44 -12.80
CA GLU A 562 0.96 -18.01 -13.00
C GLU A 562 2.01 -17.20 -12.21
N PRO A 563 2.41 -16.03 -12.71
CA PRO A 563 3.20 -15.09 -11.93
C PRO A 563 2.36 -14.48 -10.79
N LEU A 564 3.03 -14.01 -9.74
CA LEU A 564 2.37 -13.18 -8.73
C LEU A 564 2.04 -11.80 -9.33
N PRO A 565 0.91 -11.18 -8.95
CA PRO A 565 0.57 -9.84 -9.41
C PRO A 565 1.68 -8.81 -9.12
N PHE A 566 1.79 -7.79 -9.97
CA PHE A 566 2.75 -6.68 -9.88
C PHE A 566 4.23 -7.08 -9.85
N THR A 567 4.61 -8.23 -10.41
CA THR A 567 5.98 -8.72 -10.47
C THR A 567 6.56 -8.66 -11.89
N PRO A 568 7.05 -7.51 -12.38
CA PRO A 568 7.69 -7.41 -13.69
C PRO A 568 8.97 -8.25 -13.71
N LYS A 569 9.27 -8.91 -14.83
CA LYS A 569 10.49 -9.73 -14.96
C LYS A 569 11.76 -8.91 -14.87
N TRP A 570 11.75 -7.70 -15.45
CA TRP A 570 12.87 -6.77 -15.40
C TRP A 570 12.41 -5.41 -14.93
N SER A 571 13.16 -4.81 -14.02
CA SER A 571 13.02 -3.43 -13.62
C SER A 571 14.39 -2.83 -13.35
N GLY A 572 14.55 -1.55 -13.60
CA GLY A 572 15.81 -0.88 -13.33
C GLY A 572 15.70 0.63 -13.48
N ASN A 573 16.73 1.28 -12.99
CA ASN A 573 16.92 2.72 -13.13
C ASN A 573 18.41 3.01 -13.39
N MET A 574 18.66 4.09 -14.10
CA MET A 574 20.01 4.61 -14.34
C MET A 574 19.97 6.13 -14.24
N ASP A 575 20.87 6.69 -13.46
CA ASP A 575 21.11 8.14 -13.34
C ASP A 575 22.51 8.47 -13.86
N VAL A 576 22.57 9.44 -14.73
CA VAL A 576 23.81 10.04 -15.20
C VAL A 576 23.86 11.48 -14.71
N SER A 577 24.82 11.80 -13.90
CA SER A 577 25.04 13.13 -13.31
C SER A 577 26.38 13.68 -13.77
N TRP A 578 26.36 14.89 -14.32
CA TRP A 578 27.55 15.68 -14.65
C TRP A 578 27.63 16.91 -13.75
N ARG A 579 28.82 17.21 -13.23
CA ARG A 579 29.11 18.38 -12.40
C ARG A 579 30.45 18.97 -12.83
N HIS A 580 30.45 20.24 -13.22
CA HIS A 580 31.64 21.00 -13.55
C HIS A 580 31.87 22.12 -12.55
N ASP A 581 33.05 22.10 -11.90
CA ASP A 581 33.42 23.09 -10.90
C ASP A 581 34.03 24.34 -11.58
N LEU A 582 33.44 25.50 -11.28
CA LEU A 582 33.81 26.79 -11.84
C LEU A 582 34.85 27.55 -10.96
N GLY A 583 35.34 26.90 -9.89
CA GLY A 583 36.21 27.51 -8.89
C GLY A 583 35.44 28.31 -7.84
N GLY A 584 36.02 28.46 -6.64
CA GLY A 584 35.39 29.13 -5.50
C GLY A 584 34.11 28.46 -5.03
N ASP A 585 34.07 27.11 -5.00
CA ASP A 585 32.97 26.25 -4.65
C ASP A 585 31.73 26.37 -5.57
N ARG A 586 31.83 27.15 -6.65
CA ARG A 586 30.74 27.28 -7.66
C ARG A 586 30.76 26.12 -8.63
N ALA A 587 29.58 25.63 -9.01
CA ALA A 587 29.46 24.56 -9.98
C ALA A 587 28.21 24.71 -10.86
N ILE A 588 28.30 24.21 -12.10
CA ILE A 588 27.13 23.87 -12.90
C ILE A 588 26.96 22.35 -12.90
N PHE A 589 25.73 21.92 -12.97
CA PHE A 589 25.42 20.49 -13.03
C PHE A 589 24.27 20.21 -13.95
N ALA A 590 24.26 19.00 -14.50
CA ALA A 590 23.14 18.44 -15.25
C ALA A 590 23.02 16.97 -14.94
N GLY A 591 21.85 16.40 -15.16
CA GLY A 591 21.65 14.98 -15.01
C GLY A 591 20.35 14.50 -15.62
N ALA A 592 20.32 13.20 -15.89
CA ALA A 592 19.12 12.51 -16.39
C ALA A 592 18.99 11.17 -15.68
N THR A 593 17.75 10.81 -15.36
CA THR A 593 17.40 9.51 -14.79
C THR A 593 16.44 8.80 -15.71
N VAL A 594 16.74 7.55 -16.06
CA VAL A 594 15.84 6.65 -16.79
C VAL A 594 15.34 5.60 -15.83
N SER A 595 14.02 5.42 -15.73
CA SER A 595 13.39 4.32 -14.97
C SER A 595 12.55 3.48 -15.91
N ALA A 596 12.76 2.16 -15.91
CA ALA A 596 12.11 1.24 -16.82
C ALA A 596 11.67 -0.05 -16.13
N ARG A 597 10.58 -0.63 -16.63
CA ARG A 597 10.10 -1.96 -16.24
C ARG A 597 9.44 -2.68 -17.41
N THR A 598 9.50 -3.99 -17.39
CA THR A 598 8.73 -4.82 -18.33
C THR A 598 7.28 -4.93 -17.89
N ARG A 599 6.44 -5.54 -18.71
CA ARG A 599 5.04 -5.80 -18.39
C ARG A 599 4.90 -6.63 -17.11
N SER A 600 3.78 -6.47 -16.42
CA SER A 600 3.37 -7.28 -15.28
C SER A 600 1.85 -7.46 -15.26
N ASP A 601 1.40 -8.53 -14.64
CA ASP A 601 -0.01 -8.80 -14.44
C ASP A 601 -0.51 -8.03 -13.19
N ALA A 602 -1.70 -7.41 -13.27
CA ALA A 602 -2.31 -6.74 -12.12
C ALA A 602 -3.08 -7.71 -11.22
N VAL A 603 -3.54 -8.83 -11.79
CA VAL A 603 -4.32 -9.88 -11.13
C VAL A 603 -3.83 -11.25 -11.57
N PHE A 604 -4.26 -12.30 -10.89
CA PHE A 604 -4.02 -13.68 -11.37
C PHE A 604 -4.72 -13.92 -12.71
N ASN A 605 -4.12 -14.74 -13.56
CA ASN A 605 -4.65 -15.12 -14.88
C ASN A 605 -4.85 -13.95 -15.87
N ALA A 606 -4.24 -12.80 -15.63
CA ALA A 606 -4.43 -11.57 -16.42
C ALA A 606 -4.20 -11.79 -17.94
N ALA A 607 -3.23 -12.63 -18.30
CA ALA A 607 -2.90 -12.91 -19.70
C ALA A 607 -4.03 -13.60 -20.47
N ASN A 608 -4.87 -14.40 -19.80
CA ASN A 608 -5.99 -15.13 -20.38
C ASN A 608 -7.32 -14.36 -20.31
N LEU A 609 -7.39 -13.32 -19.44
CA LEU A 609 -8.54 -12.43 -19.33
C LEU A 609 -8.52 -11.36 -20.43
N THR A 610 -8.51 -11.82 -21.69
CA THR A 610 -8.60 -10.88 -22.83
C THR A 610 -10.00 -10.28 -22.93
N THR A 611 -10.12 -9.09 -23.48
CA THR A 611 -11.43 -8.44 -23.74
C THR A 611 -12.37 -9.33 -24.53
N ALA A 612 -11.87 -10.08 -25.52
CA ALA A 612 -12.67 -11.01 -26.30
C ALA A 612 -13.18 -12.20 -25.44
N ALA A 613 -12.32 -12.77 -24.59
CA ALA A 613 -12.70 -13.89 -23.71
C ALA A 613 -13.73 -13.47 -22.65
N ILE A 614 -13.55 -12.28 -22.06
CA ILE A 614 -14.50 -11.72 -21.09
C ILE A 614 -15.85 -11.47 -21.76
N LYS A 615 -15.85 -10.80 -22.91
CA LYS A 615 -17.07 -10.53 -23.68
C LYS A 615 -17.80 -11.79 -24.07
N ALA A 616 -17.11 -12.84 -24.53
CA ALA A 616 -17.71 -14.11 -24.95
C ALA A 616 -18.45 -14.86 -23.82
N LYS A 617 -18.08 -14.62 -22.56
CA LYS A 617 -18.72 -15.21 -21.37
C LYS A 617 -19.80 -14.30 -20.76
N ASN A 618 -19.88 -13.04 -21.19
CA ASN A 618 -20.79 -12.06 -20.59
C ASN A 618 -22.26 -12.41 -20.88
N PRO A 619 -23.16 -12.37 -19.89
CA PRO A 619 -24.58 -12.77 -20.06
C PRO A 619 -25.34 -11.86 -21.02
N LEU A 620 -25.01 -10.58 -21.16
CA LEU A 620 -25.67 -9.69 -22.14
C LEU A 620 -25.24 -10.02 -23.57
N PHE A 621 -23.96 -10.30 -23.79
CA PHE A 621 -23.47 -10.72 -25.11
C PHE A 621 -24.06 -12.04 -25.55
N LEU A 622 -24.13 -13.04 -24.64
CA LEU A 622 -24.76 -14.30 -24.88
C LEU A 622 -26.29 -14.17 -25.18
N ALA A 623 -26.90 -13.09 -24.70
CA ALA A 623 -28.30 -12.75 -25.00
C ALA A 623 -28.48 -11.93 -26.28
N GLY A 624 -27.42 -11.68 -27.05
CA GLY A 624 -27.49 -10.93 -28.29
C GLY A 624 -27.47 -9.41 -28.13
N VAL A 625 -27.19 -8.88 -26.94
CA VAL A 625 -27.03 -7.44 -26.71
C VAL A 625 -25.62 -7.03 -27.17
N GLY A 626 -25.52 -6.21 -28.21
CA GLY A 626 -24.26 -5.67 -28.69
C GLY A 626 -23.80 -4.49 -27.82
N TYR A 627 -22.56 -4.52 -27.33
CA TYR A 627 -21.94 -3.39 -26.64
C TYR A 627 -20.40 -3.37 -26.82
N ALA A 628 -19.78 -2.21 -26.65
CA ALA A 628 -18.34 -2.10 -26.57
C ALA A 628 -17.87 -2.59 -25.18
N ALA A 629 -17.15 -3.71 -25.13
CA ALA A 629 -16.72 -4.30 -23.87
C ALA A 629 -15.53 -3.55 -23.23
N ALA A 630 -14.70 -2.88 -24.05
CA ALA A 630 -13.48 -2.22 -23.57
C ALA A 630 -13.15 -0.94 -24.34
N ALA A 631 -12.30 -0.12 -23.73
CA ALA A 631 -11.73 1.07 -24.37
C ALA A 631 -10.96 0.70 -25.66
N PRO A 632 -10.94 1.58 -26.67
CA PRO A 632 -10.20 1.35 -27.91
C PRO A 632 -8.75 0.96 -27.65
N GLY A 633 -8.30 -0.15 -28.27
CA GLY A 633 -6.94 -0.66 -28.14
C GLY A 633 -6.65 -1.47 -26.87
N VAL A 634 -7.59 -1.59 -25.92
CA VAL A 634 -7.44 -2.41 -24.71
C VAL A 634 -7.85 -3.84 -25.03
N THR A 635 -6.88 -4.72 -25.21
CA THR A 635 -7.08 -6.16 -25.48
C THR A 635 -6.85 -7.05 -24.27
N GLN A 636 -6.02 -6.62 -23.33
CA GLN A 636 -5.68 -7.30 -22.07
C GLN A 636 -5.85 -6.31 -20.92
N PRO A 637 -7.06 -6.08 -20.40
CA PRO A 637 -7.36 -5.01 -19.46
C PRO A 637 -6.62 -5.13 -18.12
N PHE A 638 -6.20 -6.34 -17.74
CA PHE A 638 -5.52 -6.62 -16.47
C PHE A 638 -3.99 -6.76 -16.60
N VAL A 639 -3.43 -6.50 -17.78
CA VAL A 639 -1.98 -6.49 -18.00
C VAL A 639 -1.48 -5.04 -18.01
N ILE A 640 -0.53 -4.73 -17.15
CA ILE A 640 0.16 -3.45 -17.14
C ILE A 640 1.35 -3.55 -18.09
N ASP A 641 1.31 -2.79 -19.19
CA ASP A 641 2.38 -2.78 -20.17
C ASP A 641 3.71 -2.29 -19.58
N GLY A 642 4.81 -2.73 -20.18
CA GLY A 642 6.14 -2.22 -19.88
C GLY A 642 6.28 -0.76 -20.32
N TYR A 643 7.02 0.02 -19.53
CA TYR A 643 7.28 1.43 -19.85
C TYR A 643 8.64 1.89 -19.36
N ALA A 644 9.09 3.01 -19.92
CA ALA A 644 10.23 3.76 -19.42
C ALA A 644 9.86 5.24 -19.34
N THR A 645 10.35 5.90 -18.27
CA THR A 645 10.25 7.35 -18.05
C THR A 645 11.63 7.95 -17.98
N VAL A 646 11.76 9.20 -18.40
CA VAL A 646 12.99 9.98 -18.35
C VAL A 646 12.74 11.24 -17.55
N ASP A 647 13.55 11.44 -16.50
CA ASP A 647 13.61 12.68 -15.73
C ASP A 647 14.91 13.41 -16.06
N ALA A 648 14.90 14.73 -16.05
CA ALA A 648 16.08 15.53 -16.33
C ALA A 648 16.18 16.70 -15.35
N ARG A 649 17.43 17.15 -15.09
CA ARG A 649 17.70 18.29 -14.24
C ARG A 649 18.97 19.02 -14.72
N ALA A 650 19.02 20.34 -14.52
CA ALA A 650 20.21 21.15 -14.71
C ALA A 650 20.19 22.34 -13.74
N GLY A 651 21.35 22.82 -13.33
CA GLY A 651 21.38 23.92 -12.38
C GLY A 651 22.75 24.50 -12.13
N TYR A 652 22.74 25.49 -11.24
CA TYR A 652 23.91 26.20 -10.77
C TYR A 652 23.95 26.19 -9.23
N ASP A 653 25.11 25.92 -8.69
CA ASP A 653 25.44 26.01 -7.27
C ASP A 653 26.39 27.16 -7.05
N SER A 654 26.01 28.11 -6.22
CA SER A 654 26.83 29.34 -5.99
C SER A 654 28.05 29.10 -5.12
N GLY A 655 28.15 27.97 -4.42
CA GLY A 655 29.15 27.76 -3.35
C GLY A 655 28.97 28.65 -2.13
N ARG A 656 28.04 29.61 -2.16
CA ARG A 656 27.78 30.62 -1.12
C ARG A 656 26.43 30.38 -0.42
N GLY A 657 25.96 29.14 -0.40
CA GLY A 657 24.74 28.75 0.32
C GLY A 657 23.44 28.88 -0.46
N TRP A 658 23.48 29.13 -1.78
CA TRP A 658 22.29 29.06 -2.62
C TRP A 658 22.53 28.29 -3.92
N ARG A 659 21.47 27.65 -4.43
CA ARG A 659 21.47 26.95 -5.71
C ARG A 659 20.15 27.18 -6.46
N VAL A 660 20.21 27.09 -7.79
CA VAL A 660 19.02 27.09 -8.66
C VAL A 660 19.08 25.87 -9.55
N MET A 661 17.95 25.19 -9.72
CA MET A 661 17.82 24.00 -10.54
C MET A 661 16.51 24.06 -11.36
N VAL A 662 16.60 23.81 -12.63
CA VAL A 662 15.45 23.46 -13.48
C VAL A 662 15.34 21.95 -13.54
N TRP A 663 14.13 21.45 -13.55
CA TRP A 663 13.86 20.00 -13.58
C TRP A 663 12.63 19.66 -14.42
N ALA A 664 12.62 18.43 -14.93
CA ALA A 664 11.45 17.83 -15.57
C ALA A 664 11.35 16.35 -15.14
N LYS A 665 10.16 15.90 -14.82
CA LYS A 665 9.81 14.49 -14.53
C LYS A 665 8.91 13.98 -15.65
N ASN A 666 9.09 12.71 -16.05
CA ASN A 666 8.43 12.14 -17.21
C ASN A 666 8.56 13.07 -18.44
N LEU A 667 9.77 13.52 -18.72
CA LEU A 667 10.09 14.56 -19.74
C LEU A 667 9.46 14.26 -21.10
N LEU A 668 9.39 12.98 -21.50
CA LEU A 668 8.82 12.54 -22.77
C LEU A 668 7.29 12.41 -22.73
N ASN A 669 6.65 12.79 -21.62
CA ASN A 669 5.20 12.68 -21.38
C ASN A 669 4.66 11.27 -21.71
N LYS A 670 5.40 10.23 -21.32
CA LYS A 670 4.99 8.85 -21.55
C LYS A 670 3.71 8.58 -20.77
N TYR A 671 2.67 8.11 -21.47
CA TYR A 671 1.47 7.58 -20.86
C TYR A 671 1.71 6.12 -20.45
N TYR A 672 1.36 5.77 -19.21
CA TYR A 672 1.51 4.42 -18.65
C TYR A 672 0.51 4.18 -17.51
N TRP A 673 0.32 2.91 -17.16
CA TRP A 673 -0.53 2.51 -16.04
C TRP A 673 0.32 2.08 -14.85
N THR A 674 -0.21 2.31 -13.66
CA THR A 674 0.43 1.88 -12.41
C THR A 674 -0.35 0.76 -11.71
N ASN A 675 -1.67 0.71 -11.93
CA ASN A 675 -2.57 -0.27 -11.33
C ASN A 675 -3.81 -0.46 -12.19
N VAL A 676 -4.51 -1.58 -11.97
CA VAL A 676 -5.86 -1.87 -12.49
C VAL A 676 -6.72 -2.38 -11.35
N ILE A 677 -7.92 -1.84 -11.23
CA ILE A 677 -8.92 -2.21 -10.24
C ILE A 677 -10.14 -2.76 -11.00
N SER A 678 -10.67 -3.90 -10.57
CA SER A 678 -11.94 -4.42 -11.07
C SER A 678 -13.02 -4.25 -10.02
N SER A 679 -14.21 -3.90 -10.46
CA SER A 679 -15.46 -3.95 -9.70
C SER A 679 -16.41 -4.96 -10.37
N THR A 680 -17.61 -5.14 -9.83
CA THR A 680 -18.58 -6.12 -10.34
C THR A 680 -18.86 -5.97 -11.85
N ASP A 681 -19.08 -4.72 -12.32
CA ASP A 681 -19.52 -4.45 -13.70
C ASP A 681 -18.43 -3.87 -14.59
N SER A 682 -17.25 -3.55 -14.05
CA SER A 682 -16.24 -2.78 -14.78
C SER A 682 -14.83 -3.02 -14.29
N ALA A 683 -13.85 -2.58 -15.08
CA ALA A 683 -12.49 -2.38 -14.61
C ALA A 683 -11.96 -1.01 -15.02
N ALA A 684 -11.13 -0.44 -14.17
CA ALA A 684 -10.52 0.86 -14.36
C ALA A 684 -9.02 0.80 -14.06
N ARG A 685 -8.25 1.65 -14.73
CA ARG A 685 -6.80 1.78 -14.53
C ARG A 685 -6.46 3.07 -13.80
N LEU A 686 -5.34 3.07 -13.11
CA LEU A 686 -4.67 4.25 -12.58
C LEU A 686 -3.53 4.65 -13.51
N ALA A 687 -3.63 5.83 -14.10
CA ALA A 687 -2.57 6.36 -14.98
C ALA A 687 -1.41 6.92 -14.15
N GLY A 688 -0.19 6.82 -14.66
CA GLY A 688 0.96 7.53 -14.11
C GLY A 688 0.87 9.03 -14.37
N MET A 689 1.59 9.82 -13.56
CA MET A 689 1.61 11.27 -13.66
C MET A 689 2.11 11.73 -15.04
N PRO A 690 1.46 12.70 -15.72
CA PRO A 690 1.96 13.27 -16.96
C PRO A 690 3.27 14.03 -16.72
N ALA A 691 3.91 14.52 -17.78
CA ALA A 691 5.11 15.34 -17.66
C ALA A 691 4.89 16.53 -16.72
N THR A 692 5.79 16.70 -15.75
CA THR A 692 5.87 17.89 -14.88
C THR A 692 7.25 18.50 -14.99
N TYR A 693 7.34 19.81 -14.83
CA TYR A 693 8.58 20.55 -14.87
C TYR A 693 8.50 21.79 -14.00
N GLY A 694 9.65 22.28 -13.56
CA GLY A 694 9.69 23.42 -12.67
C GLY A 694 11.10 23.92 -12.39
N VAL A 695 11.17 24.86 -11.46
CA VAL A 695 12.38 25.45 -10.94
C VAL A 695 12.42 25.30 -9.44
N THR A 696 13.60 24.98 -8.91
CA THR A 696 13.85 24.91 -7.47
C THR A 696 14.96 25.92 -7.11
N VAL A 697 14.72 26.70 -6.06
CA VAL A 697 15.74 27.54 -5.42
C VAL A 697 15.99 26.98 -4.03
N GLY A 698 17.24 26.64 -3.74
CA GLY A 698 17.66 26.13 -2.45
C GLY A 698 18.64 27.08 -1.76
N PHE A 699 18.62 27.07 -0.43
CA PHE A 699 19.52 27.86 0.40
C PHE A 699 19.96 27.11 1.66
N ALA A 700 21.17 27.37 2.11
CA ALA A 700 21.73 26.82 3.33
C ALA A 700 22.61 27.87 4.04
N PHE A 701 22.38 28.02 5.33
CA PHE A 701 23.16 28.88 6.20
C PHE A 701 23.97 28.01 7.18
N LYS A 702 25.25 28.28 7.29
CA LYS A 702 26.18 27.58 8.21
C LYS A 702 26.46 28.43 9.43
#